data_185dba318dbd00a0bf5809da5bee0092
#
_entry.id   185dba318dbd00a0bf5809da5bee0092
#
_cell.length_a   1.000
_cell.length_b   1.000
_cell.length_c   1.000
_cell.angle_alpha   90.00
_cell.angle_beta   90.00
_cell.angle_gamma   90.00
#
_symmetry.space_group_name_H-M   'P 1'
#
loop_
_entity.id
_entity.type
_entity.pdbx_description
1 polymer ?
#
loop_
_entity_poly.entity_id
_entity_poly.type
_entity_poly.pdbx_seq_one_letter_code
_entity_poly.pdbx_strand_id
1 'polypeptide(L)'
;MTTPPIDPPLPWAGGAYSIKRHGVSITNCDSEPVQMPGCSQAHGVVVVLRVSDLIILQVSENAAAHLGLEPEELLGKSIATVLADEGERRVRECLEKEPIERNPIYVFTLPARAGAAALDLSLHTVDGLAVLEFEPTAHETAAAPDYYSLVKKSVTRMQAVQTLAEFYRVVSEEVRALTGLDRVMVYRFHEDFHGEVVGESKRADLDPWLGLHYPATHIPRPAREVFKKIWVSPLPDAAAPVMELVPLLNPDTHRSLTMTHCALRGASVMYTEYLKNMGVAASLTLSLLVDGELWGLVVCQHTTPKPFPYQERAACEFVAQVASLQLRAVEQRESLAYRLQLEESHNRLVGQVAQYAGLAPMTLGKPNLLDAMEATGAAIFHSERWWSLGDTPSDAQLVDLKAWLEARPEFQAVTRPVFATDSLVRDYPGGAEFSMIASGVLGLPLARKKGGIVLWFRRETIQTVRWGGNPHEKPTVAGPHGPRLTPRKSFELFTEAVKDRALPWKSVEIEAALRLRVLVMELVVSRADQLIELNVDLMRSNEELDAFAYVASHDLKEPLRGISKYAYQLLESAASADGETRRRLEGLTRLTLRMDTLMDSLLHFSRVGRATLQFQPVDLNEAVAEALEMVAARRQEVPTEILLPQPLPTVACDRMRVREIFVNLIANALKYNDRPQREIEIGWWADATRGPVFFVRDNGIGIEPRHFDLVFKIFKRLHGRDAFGGGSGAGLTIVQKLVEQHHGDVWLESTPGVGSTFYFTLGVPLPS
;
A
#
# COMPACT_ATOMS: atom_id res chain seq x y z
N MET A 1 17.40 10.96 -37.27
CA MET A 1 16.32 11.86 -36.85
C MET A 1 15.47 12.13 -38.09
N THR A 2 14.44 11.35 -38.31
CA THR A 2 13.43 11.59 -39.36
C THR A 2 12.45 12.59 -38.76
N THR A 3 12.31 13.76 -39.33
CA THR A 3 11.26 14.72 -39.08
C THR A 3 9.90 14.00 -39.09
N PRO A 4 9.04 14.16 -38.08
CA PRO A 4 7.70 13.59 -38.13
C PRO A 4 7.00 14.14 -39.38
N PRO A 5 6.17 13.34 -40.07
CA PRO A 5 5.41 13.82 -41.21
C PRO A 5 4.56 15.01 -40.79
N ILE A 6 4.67 16.12 -41.48
CA ILE A 6 3.82 17.30 -41.32
C ILE A 6 2.40 16.81 -41.65
N ASP A 7 1.52 16.77 -40.66
CA ASP A 7 0.12 16.44 -40.87
C ASP A 7 -0.44 17.35 -41.98
N PRO A 8 -1.20 16.81 -42.95
CA PRO A 8 -1.79 17.63 -43.97
C PRO A 8 -2.69 18.70 -43.30
N PRO A 9 -2.68 19.93 -43.82
CA PRO A 9 -3.50 20.99 -43.23
C PRO A 9 -4.96 20.56 -43.24
N LEU A 10 -5.64 20.82 -42.11
CA LEU A 10 -7.07 20.50 -41.95
C LEU A 10 -7.86 21.09 -43.09
N PRO A 11 -8.84 20.38 -43.71
CA PRO A 11 -9.60 20.84 -44.85
C PRO A 11 -10.30 22.19 -44.66
N TRP A 12 -10.46 22.60 -43.39
CA TRP A 12 -11.08 23.86 -42.97
C TRP A 12 -10.09 24.88 -42.41
N ALA A 13 -8.79 24.64 -42.46
CA ALA A 13 -7.77 25.56 -41.93
C ALA A 13 -7.72 26.90 -42.63
N GLY A 14 -8.23 27.00 -43.85
CA GLY A 14 -8.29 28.21 -44.67
C GLY A 14 -9.72 28.81 -44.87
N GLY A 15 -10.76 28.24 -44.20
CA GLY A 15 -12.13 28.63 -44.42
C GLY A 15 -13.10 28.17 -43.33
N ALA A 16 -14.39 28.52 -43.47
CA ALA A 16 -15.45 28.16 -42.56
C ALA A 16 -15.78 26.67 -42.62
N TYR A 17 -15.83 26.00 -41.49
CA TYR A 17 -16.26 24.61 -41.41
C TYR A 17 -17.79 24.49 -41.53
N SER A 18 -18.24 23.51 -42.29
CA SER A 18 -19.63 23.06 -42.31
C SER A 18 -19.70 21.55 -42.49
N ILE A 19 -20.47 20.88 -41.65
CA ILE A 19 -20.73 19.43 -41.77
C ILE A 19 -21.22 19.06 -43.18
N LYS A 20 -22.07 19.93 -43.76
CA LYS A 20 -22.67 19.75 -45.08
C LYS A 20 -21.62 19.77 -46.21
N ARG A 21 -20.58 20.61 -46.09
CA ARG A 21 -19.57 20.85 -47.14
C ARG A 21 -18.29 20.02 -46.96
N HIS A 22 -17.82 19.84 -45.75
CA HIS A 22 -16.47 19.33 -45.50
C HIS A 22 -16.41 17.85 -45.12
N GLY A 23 -17.38 17.37 -44.32
CA GLY A 23 -17.38 15.98 -43.84
C GLY A 23 -16.13 15.62 -43.00
N VAL A 24 -16.05 14.38 -42.56
CA VAL A 24 -14.96 13.86 -41.72
C VAL A 24 -14.16 12.82 -42.51
N SER A 25 -12.81 12.85 -42.42
CA SER A 25 -11.89 11.84 -42.99
C SER A 25 -11.22 11.03 -41.86
N ILE A 26 -10.45 9.97 -42.23
CA ILE A 26 -9.68 9.15 -41.28
C ILE A 26 -8.69 10.00 -40.47
N THR A 27 -8.09 11.00 -41.12
CA THR A 27 -7.00 11.79 -40.54
C THR A 27 -7.46 12.98 -39.74
N ASN A 28 -8.76 13.36 -39.76
CA ASN A 28 -9.26 14.57 -39.15
C ASN A 28 -10.43 14.39 -38.20
N CYS A 29 -10.92 13.18 -37.98
CA CYS A 29 -12.06 12.93 -37.12
C CYS A 29 -11.82 13.38 -35.66
N ASP A 30 -10.60 13.29 -35.11
CA ASP A 30 -10.23 13.78 -33.80
C ASP A 30 -10.06 15.32 -33.74
N SER A 31 -10.11 15.99 -34.88
CA SER A 31 -10.00 17.44 -35.03
C SER A 31 -11.30 18.07 -35.50
N GLU A 32 -12.38 17.30 -35.66
CA GLU A 32 -13.68 17.81 -36.06
C GLU A 32 -14.19 18.89 -35.08
N PRO A 33 -14.50 20.11 -35.51
CA PRO A 33 -14.96 21.17 -34.64
C PRO A 33 -16.45 21.00 -34.30
N VAL A 34 -16.80 19.93 -33.56
CA VAL A 34 -18.20 19.58 -33.21
C VAL A 34 -18.95 20.67 -32.47
N GLN A 35 -18.24 21.64 -31.87
CA GLN A 35 -18.84 22.85 -31.27
C GLN A 35 -19.18 23.93 -32.29
N MET A 36 -18.62 23.87 -33.50
CA MET A 36 -18.87 24.84 -34.59
C MET A 36 -19.24 24.11 -35.87
N PRO A 37 -20.36 23.38 -35.91
CA PRO A 37 -20.70 22.50 -37.02
C PRO A 37 -21.10 23.26 -38.30
N GLY A 38 -21.32 24.57 -38.20
CA GLY A 38 -21.82 25.42 -39.33
C GLY A 38 -23.23 25.07 -39.80
N CYS A 39 -23.90 24.15 -39.10
CA CYS A 39 -25.23 23.65 -39.46
C CYS A 39 -26.08 23.48 -38.20
N SER A 40 -27.40 23.61 -38.34
CA SER A 40 -28.39 23.25 -37.33
C SER A 40 -29.16 21.98 -37.72
N GLN A 41 -29.92 21.44 -36.79
CA GLN A 41 -30.87 20.33 -37.00
C GLN A 41 -32.13 20.87 -37.72
N ALA A 42 -32.72 20.05 -38.60
CA ALA A 42 -33.83 20.47 -39.47
C ALA A 42 -35.16 20.77 -38.81
N HIS A 43 -35.38 20.27 -37.56
CA HIS A 43 -36.66 20.41 -36.88
C HIS A 43 -36.91 21.80 -36.29
N GLY A 44 -35.90 22.70 -36.31
CA GLY A 44 -36.01 24.05 -35.81
C GLY A 44 -35.17 25.04 -36.59
N VAL A 45 -35.19 26.30 -36.19
CA VAL A 45 -34.45 27.42 -36.84
C VAL A 45 -33.55 28.10 -35.81
N VAL A 46 -32.31 28.34 -36.21
CA VAL A 46 -31.35 29.17 -35.45
C VAL A 46 -31.29 30.55 -36.10
N VAL A 47 -31.44 31.58 -35.27
CA VAL A 47 -31.27 32.99 -35.67
C VAL A 47 -30.23 33.63 -34.78
N VAL A 48 -29.23 34.29 -35.35
CA VAL A 48 -28.15 34.95 -34.62
C VAL A 48 -28.26 36.45 -34.76
N LEU A 49 -28.24 37.14 -33.64
CA LEU A 49 -28.42 38.59 -33.57
C LEU A 49 -27.18 39.28 -33.05
N ARG A 50 -26.99 40.51 -33.48
CA ARG A 50 -26.13 41.46 -32.78
C ARG A 50 -26.82 41.93 -31.50
N VAL A 51 -26.16 41.84 -30.36
CA VAL A 51 -26.78 42.18 -29.05
C VAL A 51 -27.17 43.65 -28.95
N SER A 52 -26.44 44.57 -29.57
CA SER A 52 -26.64 46.01 -29.44
C SER A 52 -27.95 46.52 -30.05
N ASP A 53 -28.35 45.99 -31.20
CA ASP A 53 -29.46 46.49 -32.03
C ASP A 53 -30.44 45.41 -32.48
N LEU A 54 -30.18 44.15 -32.11
CA LEU A 54 -30.99 42.98 -32.42
C LEU A 54 -31.18 42.74 -33.94
N ILE A 55 -30.18 43.15 -34.74
CA ILE A 55 -30.15 42.89 -36.17
C ILE A 55 -29.74 41.42 -36.40
N ILE A 56 -30.44 40.78 -37.32
CA ILE A 56 -30.21 39.40 -37.74
C ILE A 56 -28.92 39.31 -38.58
N LEU A 57 -27.92 38.62 -38.03
CA LEU A 57 -26.61 38.42 -38.68
C LEU A 57 -26.50 37.08 -39.39
N GLN A 58 -27.09 36.04 -38.88
CA GLN A 58 -27.13 34.72 -39.47
C GLN A 58 -28.48 34.04 -39.20
N VAL A 59 -28.86 33.14 -40.11
CA VAL A 59 -30.08 32.35 -39.94
C VAL A 59 -29.86 30.96 -40.62
N SER A 60 -30.48 29.91 -40.10
CA SER A 60 -30.42 28.60 -40.77
C SER A 60 -31.24 28.57 -42.07
N GLU A 61 -30.77 27.86 -43.10
CA GLU A 61 -31.33 27.84 -44.45
C GLU A 61 -32.81 27.42 -44.55
N ASN A 62 -33.33 26.75 -43.49
CA ASN A 62 -34.72 26.29 -43.42
C ASN A 62 -35.68 27.31 -42.79
N ALA A 63 -35.30 28.58 -42.67
CA ALA A 63 -36.11 29.61 -42.09
C ALA A 63 -37.49 29.76 -42.75
N ALA A 64 -37.56 29.63 -44.05
CA ALA A 64 -38.84 29.70 -44.79
C ALA A 64 -39.86 28.66 -44.34
N ALA A 65 -39.42 27.42 -44.03
CA ALA A 65 -40.30 26.34 -43.62
C ALA A 65 -40.92 26.53 -42.23
N HIS A 66 -40.25 27.25 -41.35
CA HIS A 66 -40.71 27.45 -39.93
C HIS A 66 -41.18 28.87 -39.65
N LEU A 67 -40.50 29.88 -40.21
CA LEU A 67 -40.79 31.28 -39.96
C LEU A 67 -41.61 31.92 -41.11
N GLY A 68 -41.69 31.26 -42.29
CA GLY A 68 -42.40 31.73 -43.45
C GLY A 68 -41.69 32.86 -44.20
N LEU A 69 -40.40 33.07 -43.97
CA LEU A 69 -39.56 34.11 -44.58
C LEU A 69 -38.24 33.48 -45.06
N GLU A 70 -37.81 33.82 -46.26
CA GLU A 70 -36.53 33.38 -46.79
C GLU A 70 -35.33 34.00 -46.03
N PRO A 71 -34.17 33.33 -45.94
CA PRO A 71 -33.00 33.88 -45.29
C PRO A 71 -32.62 35.30 -45.78
N GLU A 72 -32.74 35.57 -47.07
CA GLU A 72 -32.43 36.86 -47.67
C GLU A 72 -33.37 37.98 -47.19
N GLU A 73 -34.61 37.66 -46.85
CA GLU A 73 -35.59 38.57 -46.32
C GLU A 73 -35.35 38.92 -44.82
N LEU A 74 -34.62 38.09 -44.13
CA LEU A 74 -34.33 38.21 -42.70
C LEU A 74 -32.97 38.87 -42.42
N LEU A 75 -31.96 38.57 -43.21
CA LEU A 75 -30.59 39.07 -43.01
C LEU A 75 -30.51 40.59 -43.04
N GLY A 76 -29.86 41.19 -42.06
CA GLY A 76 -29.72 42.64 -41.90
C GLY A 76 -30.99 43.38 -41.41
N LYS A 77 -32.06 42.64 -41.10
CA LYS A 77 -33.29 43.20 -40.53
C LYS A 77 -33.32 43.06 -39.02
N SER A 78 -34.15 43.90 -38.33
CA SER A 78 -34.43 43.68 -36.91
C SER A 78 -35.20 42.41 -36.70
N ILE A 79 -34.98 41.75 -35.57
CA ILE A 79 -35.72 40.55 -35.11
C ILE A 79 -37.23 40.83 -34.96
N ALA A 80 -37.66 42.11 -34.85
CA ALA A 80 -39.06 42.51 -34.87
C ALA A 80 -39.80 42.04 -36.13
N THR A 81 -39.09 41.85 -37.28
CA THR A 81 -39.63 41.25 -38.51
C THR A 81 -40.24 39.87 -38.25
N VAL A 82 -39.66 39.12 -37.31
CA VAL A 82 -40.12 37.75 -36.91
C VAL A 82 -41.04 37.82 -35.69
N LEU A 83 -40.64 38.57 -34.66
CA LEU A 83 -41.25 38.54 -33.31
C LEU A 83 -42.27 39.62 -33.05
N ALA A 84 -42.42 40.62 -33.95
CA ALA A 84 -43.07 41.89 -33.71
C ALA A 84 -42.42 42.67 -32.52
N ASP A 85 -42.83 43.87 -32.27
CA ASP A 85 -42.24 44.78 -31.25
C ASP A 85 -42.28 44.20 -29.83
N GLU A 86 -43.34 43.51 -29.46
CA GLU A 86 -43.49 42.89 -28.14
C GLU A 86 -42.50 41.76 -27.92
N GLY A 87 -42.27 40.92 -28.94
CA GLY A 87 -41.30 39.84 -28.86
C GLY A 87 -39.86 40.39 -28.82
N GLU A 88 -39.54 41.40 -29.62
CA GLU A 88 -38.25 42.10 -29.55
C GLU A 88 -37.99 42.65 -28.15
N ARG A 89 -38.99 43.33 -27.56
CA ARG A 89 -38.89 43.86 -26.20
C ARG A 89 -38.56 42.80 -25.18
N ARG A 90 -39.23 41.64 -25.22
CA ARG A 90 -38.95 40.49 -24.31
C ARG A 90 -37.56 39.94 -24.48
N VAL A 91 -37.08 39.79 -25.69
CA VAL A 91 -35.70 39.34 -25.95
C VAL A 91 -34.71 40.33 -25.35
N ARG A 92 -34.93 41.65 -25.52
CA ARG A 92 -34.08 42.70 -24.96
C ARG A 92 -34.07 42.65 -23.43
N GLU A 93 -35.23 42.49 -22.80
CA GLU A 93 -35.34 42.36 -21.35
C GLU A 93 -34.60 41.15 -20.79
N CYS A 94 -34.63 40.02 -21.48
CA CYS A 94 -33.84 38.81 -21.09
C CYS A 94 -32.34 39.07 -21.19
N LEU A 95 -31.88 39.73 -22.27
CA LEU A 95 -30.47 40.07 -22.45
C LEU A 95 -29.91 41.00 -21.38
N GLU A 96 -30.76 41.89 -20.86
CA GLU A 96 -30.40 42.88 -19.82
C GLU A 96 -30.40 42.29 -18.38
N LYS A 97 -31.25 41.31 -18.10
CA LYS A 97 -31.54 40.86 -16.73
C LYS A 97 -30.83 39.61 -16.30
N GLU A 98 -30.40 38.75 -17.23
CA GLU A 98 -29.94 37.40 -16.93
C GLU A 98 -28.57 37.09 -17.52
N PRO A 99 -27.68 36.37 -16.79
CA PRO A 99 -26.44 35.84 -17.33
C PRO A 99 -26.75 34.57 -18.15
N ILE A 100 -27.06 34.73 -19.43
CA ILE A 100 -27.48 33.64 -20.34
C ILE A 100 -26.37 33.08 -21.22
N GLU A 101 -25.12 33.38 -20.91
CA GLU A 101 -23.97 32.97 -21.74
C GLU A 101 -23.81 31.43 -21.83
N ARG A 102 -24.14 30.71 -20.78
CA ARG A 102 -23.96 29.24 -20.73
C ARG A 102 -25.24 28.46 -20.41
N ASN A 103 -26.36 29.15 -20.33
CA ASN A 103 -27.64 28.58 -19.93
C ASN A 103 -28.76 29.10 -20.81
N PRO A 104 -29.14 28.41 -21.90
CA PRO A 104 -30.27 28.82 -22.75
C PRO A 104 -31.53 28.87 -21.92
N ILE A 105 -32.24 30.02 -21.99
CA ILE A 105 -33.52 30.25 -21.32
C ILE A 105 -34.69 30.19 -22.31
N TYR A 106 -35.81 29.67 -21.83
CA TYR A 106 -37.08 29.81 -22.54
C TYR A 106 -37.58 31.23 -22.39
N VAL A 107 -37.98 31.86 -23.52
CA VAL A 107 -38.46 33.24 -23.53
C VAL A 107 -40.01 33.27 -23.61
N PHE A 108 -40.58 32.66 -24.65
CA PHE A 108 -42.01 32.49 -24.84
C PHE A 108 -42.30 31.57 -26.03
N THR A 109 -43.57 31.20 -26.21
CA THR A 109 -44.06 30.49 -27.39
C THR A 109 -44.66 31.44 -28.37
N LEU A 110 -44.19 31.44 -29.63
CA LEU A 110 -44.83 32.08 -30.75
C LEU A 110 -46.08 31.32 -31.12
N PRO A 111 -47.23 31.99 -31.28
CA PRO A 111 -48.47 31.31 -31.69
C PRO A 111 -48.36 30.75 -33.13
N ALA A 112 -49.07 29.66 -33.37
CA ALA A 112 -49.21 29.09 -34.71
C ALA A 112 -49.61 30.14 -35.73
N ARG A 113 -48.94 30.17 -36.86
CA ARG A 113 -49.34 30.97 -38.04
C ARG A 113 -50.05 30.05 -39.04
N ALA A 114 -50.79 30.61 -39.99
CA ALA A 114 -51.52 29.82 -41.00
C ALA A 114 -50.62 28.85 -41.70
N GLY A 115 -50.79 27.54 -41.40
CA GLY A 115 -50.01 26.43 -41.99
C GLY A 115 -48.71 26.05 -41.28
N ALA A 116 -48.32 26.72 -40.17
CA ALA A 116 -47.14 26.38 -39.37
C ALA A 116 -47.50 26.15 -37.91
N ALA A 117 -46.77 25.28 -37.23
CA ALA A 117 -46.91 24.97 -35.81
C ALA A 117 -46.53 26.19 -34.93
N ALA A 118 -46.99 26.25 -33.70
CA ALA A 118 -46.46 27.16 -32.70
C ALA A 118 -44.99 26.83 -32.41
N LEU A 119 -44.16 27.86 -32.12
CA LEU A 119 -42.71 27.71 -31.92
C LEU A 119 -42.32 28.19 -30.52
N ASP A 120 -41.65 27.34 -29.79
CA ASP A 120 -40.97 27.72 -28.55
C ASP A 120 -39.65 28.44 -28.89
N LEU A 121 -39.44 29.58 -28.25
CA LEU A 121 -38.24 30.40 -28.39
C LEU A 121 -37.36 30.24 -27.17
N SER A 122 -36.15 29.76 -27.40
CA SER A 122 -35.04 29.80 -26.42
C SER A 122 -33.96 30.80 -26.85
N LEU A 123 -33.25 31.34 -25.87
CA LEU A 123 -32.24 32.40 -26.04
C LEU A 123 -31.02 32.13 -25.20
N HIS A 124 -29.84 32.30 -25.77
CA HIS A 124 -28.58 32.38 -25.04
C HIS A 124 -27.61 33.37 -25.72
N THR A 125 -26.52 33.70 -25.05
CA THR A 125 -25.45 34.53 -25.64
C THR A 125 -24.15 33.69 -25.77
N VAL A 126 -23.40 34.02 -26.83
CA VAL A 126 -22.08 33.41 -27.07
C VAL A 126 -21.20 34.39 -27.84
N ASP A 127 -19.95 34.58 -27.45
CA ASP A 127 -18.98 35.47 -28.15
C ASP A 127 -19.53 36.89 -28.45
N GLY A 128 -20.39 37.43 -27.58
CA GLY A 128 -21.02 38.73 -27.75
C GLY A 128 -22.21 38.77 -28.75
N LEU A 129 -22.65 37.61 -29.20
CA LEU A 129 -23.83 37.42 -30.06
C LEU A 129 -24.99 36.86 -29.25
N ALA A 130 -26.24 37.17 -29.64
CA ALA A 130 -27.43 36.52 -29.12
C ALA A 130 -27.90 35.46 -30.09
N VAL A 131 -28.11 34.23 -29.59
CA VAL A 131 -28.56 33.10 -30.38
C VAL A 131 -29.96 32.72 -29.96
N LEU A 132 -30.88 32.76 -30.91
CA LEU A 132 -32.28 32.38 -30.78
C LEU A 132 -32.51 31.04 -31.43
N GLU A 133 -33.16 30.13 -30.74
CA GLU A 133 -33.56 28.83 -31.27
C GLU A 133 -35.09 28.73 -31.25
N PHE A 134 -35.67 28.49 -32.42
CA PHE A 134 -37.13 28.34 -32.62
C PHE A 134 -37.41 26.85 -32.88
N GLU A 135 -38.17 26.23 -32.01
CA GLU A 135 -38.50 24.80 -32.10
C GLU A 135 -40.02 24.59 -32.08
N PRO A 136 -40.57 23.65 -32.86
CA PRO A 136 -42.03 23.38 -32.81
C PRO A 136 -42.44 22.96 -31.40
N THR A 137 -43.50 23.59 -30.85
CA THR A 137 -44.02 23.18 -29.55
C THR A 137 -44.78 21.85 -29.65
N ALA A 138 -44.55 20.98 -28.67
CA ALA A 138 -45.16 19.64 -28.64
C ALA A 138 -46.61 19.62 -28.06
N HIS A 139 -47.16 20.78 -27.65
CA HIS A 139 -48.33 20.80 -26.76
C HIS A 139 -49.65 21.30 -27.34
N GLU A 140 -49.88 21.22 -28.64
CA GLU A 140 -51.17 21.66 -29.19
C GLU A 140 -52.39 20.75 -28.83
N THR A 141 -52.20 19.48 -28.38
CA THR A 141 -53.30 18.55 -28.24
C THR A 141 -53.31 17.65 -26.98
N ALA A 142 -52.26 17.64 -26.17
CA ALA A 142 -52.19 16.80 -24.94
C ALA A 142 -51.81 17.63 -23.72
N ALA A 143 -52.39 17.33 -22.54
CA ALA A 143 -51.97 17.94 -21.27
C ALA A 143 -50.50 17.68 -21.07
N ALA A 144 -49.68 18.76 -20.92
CA ALA A 144 -48.25 18.61 -20.62
C ALA A 144 -48.03 17.77 -19.38
N PRO A 145 -47.04 16.84 -19.40
CA PRO A 145 -46.68 16.10 -18.19
C PRO A 145 -46.31 17.07 -17.05
N ASP A 146 -46.69 16.68 -15.82
CA ASP A 146 -46.22 17.42 -14.63
C ASP A 146 -44.74 17.06 -14.36
N TYR A 147 -43.83 17.72 -15.09
CA TYR A 147 -42.41 17.53 -14.95
C TYR A 147 -41.90 17.84 -13.54
N TYR A 148 -42.54 18.78 -12.82
CA TYR A 148 -42.15 19.09 -11.46
C TYR A 148 -42.33 17.90 -10.52
N SER A 149 -43.50 17.24 -10.54
CA SER A 149 -43.78 16.07 -9.73
C SER A 149 -42.90 14.87 -10.12
N LEU A 150 -42.64 14.67 -11.41
CA LEU A 150 -41.75 13.62 -11.91
C LEU A 150 -40.31 13.84 -11.40
N VAL A 151 -39.75 15.02 -11.56
CA VAL A 151 -38.42 15.38 -11.09
C VAL A 151 -38.29 15.27 -9.57
N LYS A 152 -39.27 15.75 -8.81
CA LYS A 152 -39.31 15.64 -7.36
C LYS A 152 -39.24 14.17 -6.91
N LYS A 153 -40.01 13.29 -7.56
CA LYS A 153 -39.98 11.85 -7.31
C LYS A 153 -38.60 11.24 -7.61
N SER A 154 -38.03 11.58 -8.78
CA SER A 154 -36.72 11.08 -9.21
C SER A 154 -35.61 11.49 -8.23
N VAL A 155 -35.59 12.75 -7.80
CA VAL A 155 -34.64 13.27 -6.81
C VAL A 155 -34.75 12.51 -5.48
N THR A 156 -35.99 12.32 -4.99
CA THR A 156 -36.21 11.59 -3.73
C THR A 156 -35.72 10.15 -3.82
N ARG A 157 -35.94 9.46 -4.94
CA ARG A 157 -35.44 8.08 -5.13
C ARG A 157 -33.90 8.03 -5.20
N MET A 158 -33.27 8.96 -5.92
CA MET A 158 -31.80 9.03 -5.99
C MET A 158 -31.16 9.32 -4.63
N GLN A 159 -31.79 10.14 -3.79
CA GLN A 159 -31.30 10.46 -2.44
C GLN A 159 -31.37 9.26 -1.46
N ALA A 160 -32.32 8.35 -1.66
CA ALA A 160 -32.50 7.18 -0.81
C ALA A 160 -31.48 6.06 -1.05
N VAL A 161 -30.73 6.11 -2.15
CA VAL A 161 -29.82 5.06 -2.61
C VAL A 161 -28.58 4.97 -1.71
N GLN A 162 -28.11 3.75 -1.43
CA GLN A 162 -26.95 3.49 -0.58
C GLN A 162 -25.71 3.04 -1.35
N THR A 163 -25.87 2.38 -2.51
CA THR A 163 -24.77 1.81 -3.30
C THR A 163 -24.74 2.38 -4.72
N LEU A 164 -23.55 2.38 -5.33
CA LEU A 164 -23.36 2.82 -6.72
C LEU A 164 -24.18 1.97 -7.71
N ALA A 165 -24.20 0.67 -7.55
CA ALA A 165 -24.96 -0.21 -8.43
C ALA A 165 -26.47 0.11 -8.41
N GLU A 166 -27.02 0.36 -7.22
CA GLU A 166 -28.40 0.81 -7.07
C GLU A 166 -28.62 2.21 -7.66
N PHE A 167 -27.67 3.10 -7.46
CA PHE A 167 -27.71 4.45 -8.02
C PHE A 167 -27.83 4.44 -9.55
N TYR A 168 -26.97 3.69 -10.24
CA TYR A 168 -26.99 3.60 -11.70
C TYR A 168 -28.32 3.03 -12.22
N ARG A 169 -28.84 2.02 -11.54
CA ARG A 169 -30.17 1.45 -11.86
C ARG A 169 -31.28 2.50 -11.68
N VAL A 170 -31.30 3.21 -10.55
CA VAL A 170 -32.34 4.22 -10.26
C VAL A 170 -32.26 5.37 -11.26
N VAL A 171 -31.07 5.89 -11.57
CA VAL A 171 -30.90 6.97 -12.57
C VAL A 171 -31.46 6.53 -13.93
N SER A 172 -31.12 5.34 -14.40
CA SER A 172 -31.62 4.84 -15.68
C SER A 172 -33.14 4.64 -15.70
N GLU A 173 -33.73 4.13 -14.61
CA GLU A 173 -35.18 3.96 -14.46
C GLU A 173 -35.92 5.30 -14.46
N GLU A 174 -35.43 6.27 -13.68
CA GLU A 174 -36.09 7.57 -13.52
C GLU A 174 -36.01 8.41 -14.79
N VAL A 175 -34.85 8.47 -15.45
CA VAL A 175 -34.72 9.16 -16.73
C VAL A 175 -35.59 8.50 -17.80
N ARG A 176 -35.69 7.16 -17.82
CA ARG A 176 -36.57 6.46 -18.74
C ARG A 176 -38.06 6.76 -18.45
N ALA A 177 -38.46 6.82 -17.19
CA ALA A 177 -39.82 7.17 -16.79
C ALA A 177 -40.18 8.61 -17.15
N LEU A 178 -39.22 9.56 -17.07
CA LEU A 178 -39.39 10.97 -17.41
C LEU A 178 -39.53 11.19 -18.92
N THR A 179 -38.72 10.47 -19.72
CA THR A 179 -38.58 10.66 -21.17
C THR A 179 -39.44 9.69 -22.00
N GLY A 180 -39.82 8.54 -21.44
CA GLY A 180 -40.51 7.47 -22.17
C GLY A 180 -39.69 6.84 -23.30
N LEU A 181 -38.36 6.94 -23.24
CA LEU A 181 -37.46 6.39 -24.27
C LEU A 181 -37.32 4.89 -24.13
N ASP A 182 -36.99 4.22 -25.24
CA ASP A 182 -36.92 2.75 -25.30
C ASP A 182 -35.80 2.18 -24.45
N ARG A 183 -34.65 2.85 -24.41
CA ARG A 183 -33.46 2.46 -23.63
C ARG A 183 -32.80 3.69 -23.00
N VAL A 184 -32.43 3.56 -21.74
CA VAL A 184 -31.62 4.54 -21.01
C VAL A 184 -30.50 3.81 -20.31
N MET A 185 -29.27 4.26 -20.50
CA MET A 185 -28.06 3.65 -19.96
C MET A 185 -27.25 4.70 -19.19
N VAL A 186 -26.67 4.29 -18.07
CA VAL A 186 -25.60 5.02 -17.42
C VAL A 186 -24.27 4.48 -17.97
N TYR A 187 -23.54 5.34 -18.64
CA TYR A 187 -22.27 5.03 -19.32
C TYR A 187 -21.12 5.71 -18.57
N ARG A 188 -20.20 4.93 -18.02
CA ARG A 188 -19.05 5.39 -17.26
C ARG A 188 -17.81 5.44 -18.15
N PHE A 189 -17.00 6.48 -18.07
CA PHE A 189 -15.67 6.52 -18.66
C PHE A 189 -14.63 5.96 -17.67
N HIS A 190 -13.71 5.14 -18.17
CA HIS A 190 -12.51 4.69 -17.49
C HIS A 190 -11.32 5.62 -17.75
N GLU A 191 -10.18 5.40 -17.13
CA GLU A 191 -8.98 6.27 -17.24
C GLU A 191 -8.45 6.39 -18.68
N ASP A 192 -8.55 5.33 -19.47
CA ASP A 192 -8.20 5.30 -20.90
C ASP A 192 -9.33 5.78 -21.82
N PHE A 193 -10.40 6.31 -21.24
CA PHE A 193 -11.62 6.80 -21.89
C PHE A 193 -12.44 5.73 -22.65
N HIS A 194 -12.15 4.43 -22.51
CA HIS A 194 -13.16 3.45 -22.90
C HIS A 194 -14.37 3.57 -21.96
N GLY A 195 -15.53 3.23 -22.46
CA GLY A 195 -16.75 3.34 -21.69
C GLY A 195 -17.36 2.00 -21.33
N GLU A 196 -18.05 1.94 -20.21
CA GLU A 196 -18.78 0.78 -19.70
C GLU A 196 -20.23 1.17 -19.40
N VAL A 197 -21.18 0.32 -19.77
CA VAL A 197 -22.58 0.46 -19.37
C VAL A 197 -22.75 -0.11 -17.96
N VAL A 198 -22.82 0.78 -16.96
CA VAL A 198 -22.91 0.42 -15.53
C VAL A 198 -24.33 0.41 -15.00
N GLY A 199 -25.29 0.97 -15.75
CA GLY A 199 -26.71 0.95 -15.44
C GLY A 199 -27.56 0.92 -16.70
N GLU A 200 -28.69 0.20 -16.69
CA GLU A 200 -29.57 0.11 -17.84
C GLU A 200 -31.03 -0.03 -17.42
N SER A 201 -31.90 0.73 -18.10
CA SER A 201 -33.36 0.52 -18.12
C SER A 201 -33.85 0.51 -19.56
N LYS A 202 -34.52 -0.55 -19.98
CA LYS A 202 -34.88 -0.76 -21.38
C LYS A 202 -36.28 -1.37 -21.54
N ARG A 203 -36.82 -1.28 -22.76
CA ARG A 203 -38.00 -2.02 -23.19
C ARG A 203 -37.71 -3.53 -23.19
N ALA A 204 -38.67 -4.35 -22.83
CA ALA A 204 -38.47 -5.78 -22.58
C ALA A 204 -37.96 -6.57 -23.79
N ASP A 205 -38.29 -6.12 -25.00
CA ASP A 205 -37.95 -6.77 -26.28
C ASP A 205 -36.53 -6.42 -26.79
N LEU A 206 -35.82 -5.49 -26.16
CA LEU A 206 -34.45 -5.11 -26.51
C LEU A 206 -33.42 -6.01 -25.81
N ASP A 207 -32.31 -6.28 -26.50
CA ASP A 207 -31.18 -7.02 -25.90
C ASP A 207 -30.51 -6.19 -24.78
N PRO A 208 -30.00 -6.85 -23.71
CA PRO A 208 -29.33 -6.16 -22.61
C PRO A 208 -27.91 -5.72 -23.03
N TRP A 209 -27.57 -4.47 -22.66
CA TRP A 209 -26.22 -3.90 -22.87
C TRP A 209 -25.48 -3.64 -21.56
N LEU A 210 -26.10 -3.93 -20.43
CA LEU A 210 -25.45 -3.81 -19.11
C LEU A 210 -24.16 -4.63 -19.06
N GLY A 211 -23.06 -3.98 -18.64
CA GLY A 211 -21.72 -4.57 -18.59
C GLY A 211 -21.01 -4.65 -19.94
N LEU A 212 -21.54 -4.04 -21.01
CA LEU A 212 -20.82 -3.92 -22.28
C LEU A 212 -19.83 -2.75 -22.24
N HIS A 213 -18.66 -2.98 -22.81
CA HIS A 213 -17.62 -2.00 -22.99
C HIS A 213 -17.59 -1.47 -24.44
N TYR A 214 -17.16 -0.22 -24.59
CA TYR A 214 -17.03 0.46 -25.87
C TYR A 214 -15.71 1.21 -25.92
N PRO A 215 -14.94 1.11 -27.02
CA PRO A 215 -13.66 1.81 -27.15
C PRO A 215 -13.80 3.33 -27.05
N ALA A 216 -12.75 4.01 -26.61
CA ALA A 216 -12.69 5.48 -26.51
C ALA A 216 -13.03 6.21 -27.81
N THR A 217 -12.83 5.58 -28.95
CA THR A 217 -13.13 6.11 -30.29
C THR A 217 -14.63 6.24 -30.59
N HIS A 218 -15.52 5.59 -29.80
CA HIS A 218 -16.96 5.73 -29.97
C HIS A 218 -17.48 7.09 -29.53
N ILE A 219 -16.84 7.70 -28.51
CA ILE A 219 -17.10 9.08 -28.11
C ILE A 219 -15.78 9.82 -28.17
N PRO A 220 -15.42 10.39 -29.33
CA PRO A 220 -14.12 11.00 -29.56
C PRO A 220 -13.89 12.22 -28.68
N ARG A 221 -12.62 12.60 -28.49
CA ARG A 221 -12.23 13.71 -27.61
C ARG A 221 -13.01 15.01 -27.85
N PRO A 222 -13.23 15.49 -29.10
CA PRO A 222 -13.99 16.71 -29.32
C PRO A 222 -15.43 16.66 -28.79
N ALA A 223 -16.08 15.50 -28.90
CA ALA A 223 -17.43 15.31 -28.35
C ALA A 223 -17.41 15.34 -26.80
N ARG A 224 -16.42 14.66 -26.18
CA ARG A 224 -16.26 14.70 -24.71
C ARG A 224 -16.02 16.12 -24.18
N GLU A 225 -15.25 16.95 -24.90
CA GLU A 225 -15.03 18.35 -24.52
C GLU A 225 -16.30 19.21 -24.62
N VAL A 226 -17.23 18.86 -25.51
CA VAL A 226 -18.55 19.49 -25.55
C VAL A 226 -19.41 19.01 -24.37
N PHE A 227 -19.44 17.70 -24.11
CA PHE A 227 -20.21 17.16 -22.96
C PHE A 227 -19.74 17.66 -21.60
N LYS A 228 -18.49 18.09 -21.44
CA LYS A 228 -18.04 18.80 -20.24
C LYS A 228 -18.71 20.15 -20.02
N LYS A 229 -19.25 20.77 -21.07
CA LYS A 229 -19.81 22.15 -21.05
C LYS A 229 -21.31 22.20 -21.08
N ILE A 230 -21.98 21.09 -21.42
CA ILE A 230 -23.43 21.02 -21.54
C ILE A 230 -24.01 19.88 -20.72
N TRP A 231 -25.21 20.05 -20.26
CA TRP A 231 -25.93 19.04 -19.50
C TRP A 231 -26.77 18.11 -20.37
N VAL A 232 -27.30 18.64 -21.49
CA VAL A 232 -28.24 17.92 -22.35
C VAL A 232 -27.86 18.13 -23.81
N SER A 233 -27.88 17.07 -24.60
CA SER A 233 -27.66 17.08 -26.05
C SER A 233 -28.76 16.27 -26.74
N PRO A 234 -29.79 16.91 -27.33
CA PRO A 234 -30.87 16.22 -28.03
C PRO A 234 -30.52 15.94 -29.49
N LEU A 235 -31.01 14.81 -30.02
CA LEU A 235 -31.04 14.47 -31.43
C LEU A 235 -32.36 13.78 -31.75
N PRO A 236 -33.42 14.53 -32.11
CA PRO A 236 -34.75 13.99 -32.37
C PRO A 236 -34.87 13.05 -33.53
N ASP A 237 -34.05 13.22 -34.57
CA ASP A 237 -34.04 12.36 -35.74
C ASP A 237 -32.61 12.25 -36.32
N ALA A 238 -32.00 11.08 -36.18
CA ALA A 238 -30.68 10.79 -36.75
C ALA A 238 -30.66 10.71 -38.30
N ALA A 239 -31.84 10.60 -38.92
CA ALA A 239 -31.96 10.54 -40.39
C ALA A 239 -32.24 11.90 -41.02
N ALA A 240 -32.63 12.91 -40.24
CA ALA A 240 -32.93 14.24 -40.72
C ALA A 240 -31.70 14.92 -41.35
N PRO A 241 -31.86 15.71 -42.40
CA PRO A 241 -30.76 16.52 -42.97
C PRO A 241 -30.32 17.63 -41.99
N VAL A 242 -29.09 18.06 -42.11
CA VAL A 242 -28.57 19.26 -41.42
C VAL A 242 -28.82 20.51 -42.26
N MET A 243 -29.11 21.62 -41.59
CA MET A 243 -29.41 22.90 -42.22
C MET A 243 -28.26 23.88 -42.02
N GLU A 244 -27.68 24.37 -43.14
CA GLU A 244 -26.52 25.27 -43.07
C GLU A 244 -26.91 26.67 -42.54
N LEU A 245 -26.02 27.30 -41.81
CA LEU A 245 -26.15 28.70 -41.40
C LEU A 245 -25.80 29.61 -42.56
N VAL A 246 -26.65 30.62 -42.83
CA VAL A 246 -26.50 31.65 -43.89
C VAL A 246 -26.34 33.02 -43.25
N PRO A 247 -25.24 33.75 -43.50
CA PRO A 247 -23.98 33.25 -44.09
C PRO A 247 -23.24 32.31 -43.10
N LEU A 248 -22.37 31.45 -43.62
CA LEU A 248 -21.64 30.45 -42.77
C LEU A 248 -20.70 31.11 -41.78
N LEU A 249 -20.01 32.19 -42.16
CA LEU A 249 -19.24 33.03 -41.25
C LEU A 249 -20.10 34.20 -40.77
N ASN A 250 -20.08 34.50 -39.47
CA ASN A 250 -20.74 35.67 -38.92
C ASN A 250 -20.12 36.95 -39.48
N PRO A 251 -20.93 37.89 -40.02
CA PRO A 251 -20.41 39.09 -40.68
C PRO A 251 -19.67 40.06 -39.75
N ASP A 252 -19.97 40.04 -38.44
CA ASP A 252 -19.32 40.95 -37.49
C ASP A 252 -18.03 40.35 -36.91
N THR A 253 -18.05 39.04 -36.57
CA THR A 253 -16.90 38.38 -35.95
C THR A 253 -15.95 37.74 -36.96
N HIS A 254 -16.37 37.53 -38.23
CA HIS A 254 -15.68 36.80 -39.28
C HIS A 254 -15.29 35.37 -38.89
N ARG A 255 -16.04 34.77 -37.95
CA ARG A 255 -15.83 33.41 -37.44
C ARG A 255 -17.09 32.56 -37.58
N SER A 256 -16.93 31.24 -37.58
CA SER A 256 -18.05 30.30 -37.45
C SER A 256 -18.71 30.46 -36.07
N LEU A 257 -20.04 30.31 -36.04
CA LEU A 257 -20.80 30.38 -34.78
C LEU A 257 -20.43 29.23 -33.84
N THR A 258 -20.13 29.55 -32.59
CA THR A 258 -19.98 28.56 -31.51
C THR A 258 -21.37 28.10 -31.06
N MET A 259 -21.73 26.87 -31.35
CA MET A 259 -23.03 26.26 -31.06
C MET A 259 -23.01 25.32 -29.87
N THR A 260 -22.03 25.45 -28.96
CA THR A 260 -21.85 24.54 -27.80
C THR A 260 -23.13 24.39 -27.01
N HIS A 261 -23.82 25.48 -26.71
CA HIS A 261 -25.06 25.51 -25.92
C HIS A 261 -26.34 25.44 -26.73
N CYS A 262 -26.25 25.34 -28.08
CA CYS A 262 -27.43 25.22 -28.93
C CYS A 262 -28.02 23.80 -28.84
N ALA A 263 -29.31 23.70 -28.55
CA ALA A 263 -30.08 22.46 -28.65
C ALA A 263 -30.18 21.99 -30.11
N LEU A 264 -30.29 22.95 -31.04
CA LEU A 264 -30.37 22.72 -32.49
C LEU A 264 -28.97 22.50 -33.14
N ARG A 265 -27.90 22.37 -32.40
CA ARG A 265 -26.56 22.09 -32.96
C ARG A 265 -26.59 20.89 -33.90
N GLY A 266 -26.07 21.04 -35.11
CA GLY A 266 -25.93 19.94 -36.06
C GLY A 266 -25.07 18.80 -35.53
N ALA A 267 -25.52 17.56 -35.69
CA ALA A 267 -24.80 16.38 -35.21
C ALA A 267 -23.76 15.91 -36.23
N SER A 268 -22.61 15.42 -35.79
CA SER A 268 -21.58 14.81 -36.64
C SER A 268 -22.15 13.65 -37.47
N VAL A 269 -21.71 13.54 -38.70
CA VAL A 269 -22.07 12.41 -39.59
C VAL A 269 -21.68 11.07 -39.01
N MET A 270 -20.52 11.02 -38.32
CA MET A 270 -20.07 9.81 -37.64
C MET A 270 -21.06 9.36 -36.55
N TYR A 271 -21.60 10.31 -35.76
CA TYR A 271 -22.57 10.01 -34.72
C TYR A 271 -23.92 9.54 -35.29
N THR A 272 -24.44 10.23 -36.33
CA THR A 272 -25.71 9.83 -36.93
C THR A 272 -25.64 8.46 -37.64
N GLU A 273 -24.55 8.15 -38.32
CA GLU A 273 -24.30 6.82 -38.90
C GLU A 273 -24.15 5.73 -37.82
N TYR A 274 -23.50 6.05 -36.71
CA TYR A 274 -23.38 5.15 -35.55
C TYR A 274 -24.76 4.77 -35.01
N LEU A 275 -25.63 5.76 -34.79
CA LEU A 275 -27.00 5.53 -34.34
C LEU A 275 -27.80 4.70 -35.33
N LYS A 276 -27.71 5.00 -36.63
CA LYS A 276 -28.38 4.24 -37.70
C LYS A 276 -27.95 2.77 -37.71
N ASN A 277 -26.65 2.51 -37.54
CA ASN A 277 -26.13 1.14 -37.51
C ASN A 277 -26.64 0.36 -36.28
N MET A 278 -26.95 1.06 -35.17
CA MET A 278 -27.56 0.47 -33.98
C MET A 278 -29.09 0.36 -34.02
N GLY A 279 -29.73 0.82 -35.11
CA GLY A 279 -31.20 0.88 -35.21
C GLY A 279 -31.85 1.95 -34.33
N VAL A 280 -31.09 3.00 -33.97
CA VAL A 280 -31.54 4.10 -33.14
C VAL A 280 -31.89 5.30 -34.04
N ALA A 281 -33.12 5.80 -33.93
CA ALA A 281 -33.60 6.93 -34.70
C ALA A 281 -33.53 8.26 -33.92
N ALA A 282 -33.70 8.23 -32.60
CA ALA A 282 -33.58 9.43 -31.77
C ALA A 282 -32.71 9.16 -30.53
N SER A 283 -31.96 10.17 -30.08
CA SER A 283 -31.09 10.08 -28.91
C SER A 283 -31.14 11.36 -28.07
N LEU A 284 -31.09 11.18 -26.74
CA LEU A 284 -30.91 12.24 -25.78
C LEU A 284 -29.73 11.86 -24.87
N THR A 285 -28.71 12.71 -24.82
CA THR A 285 -27.53 12.44 -24.00
C THR A 285 -27.46 13.47 -22.88
N LEU A 286 -27.31 12.98 -21.61
CA LEU A 286 -27.13 13.82 -20.44
C LEU A 286 -25.72 13.63 -19.89
N SER A 287 -25.05 14.70 -19.50
CA SER A 287 -23.72 14.66 -18.92
C SER A 287 -23.77 14.38 -17.42
N LEU A 288 -22.88 13.51 -16.94
CA LEU A 288 -22.61 13.31 -15.50
C LEU A 288 -21.23 13.89 -15.18
N LEU A 289 -21.22 14.98 -14.42
CA LEU A 289 -20.01 15.72 -14.08
C LEU A 289 -19.66 15.53 -12.61
N VAL A 290 -18.42 15.19 -12.33
CA VAL A 290 -17.88 15.12 -10.97
C VAL A 290 -16.65 16.02 -10.89
N ASP A 291 -16.66 16.98 -9.98
CA ASP A 291 -15.58 17.98 -9.83
C ASP A 291 -15.25 18.77 -11.10
N GLY A 292 -16.24 18.99 -11.96
CA GLY A 292 -16.06 19.68 -13.24
C GLY A 292 -15.50 18.81 -14.37
N GLU A 293 -15.20 17.53 -14.10
CA GLU A 293 -14.76 16.56 -15.09
C GLU A 293 -15.89 15.64 -15.54
N LEU A 294 -15.83 15.20 -16.79
CA LEU A 294 -16.81 14.27 -17.36
C LEU A 294 -16.59 12.86 -16.82
N TRP A 295 -17.38 12.48 -15.83
CA TRP A 295 -17.36 11.13 -15.25
C TRP A 295 -18.03 10.11 -16.17
N GLY A 296 -19.11 10.50 -16.82
CA GLY A 296 -19.90 9.62 -17.67
C GLY A 296 -21.06 10.32 -18.34
N LEU A 297 -21.94 9.54 -18.93
CA LEU A 297 -23.13 10.00 -19.63
C LEU A 297 -24.34 9.17 -19.22
N VAL A 298 -25.54 9.80 -19.24
CA VAL A 298 -26.78 9.05 -19.36
C VAL A 298 -27.20 9.09 -20.82
N VAL A 299 -27.06 7.96 -21.50
CA VAL A 299 -27.34 7.80 -22.93
C VAL A 299 -28.73 7.21 -23.11
N CYS A 300 -29.62 7.99 -23.72
CA CYS A 300 -30.99 7.62 -23.97
C CYS A 300 -31.21 7.39 -25.47
N GLN A 301 -31.93 6.34 -25.83
CA GLN A 301 -32.14 5.92 -27.23
C GLN A 301 -33.60 5.55 -27.49
N HIS A 302 -34.04 5.87 -28.71
CA HIS A 302 -35.38 5.53 -29.19
C HIS A 302 -35.31 4.97 -30.62
N THR A 303 -36.18 4.03 -30.94
CA THR A 303 -36.19 3.31 -32.23
C THR A 303 -36.90 4.09 -33.35
N THR A 304 -37.67 5.12 -33.01
CA THR A 304 -38.35 6.03 -33.94
C THR A 304 -37.96 7.48 -33.67
N PRO A 305 -38.06 8.40 -34.62
CA PRO A 305 -37.88 9.83 -34.36
C PRO A 305 -38.79 10.32 -33.22
N LYS A 306 -38.23 11.13 -32.30
CA LYS A 306 -38.94 11.65 -31.15
C LYS A 306 -38.51 13.06 -30.84
N PRO A 307 -39.42 14.03 -30.77
CA PRO A 307 -39.10 15.39 -30.35
C PRO A 307 -38.78 15.44 -28.86
N PHE A 308 -37.89 16.37 -28.47
CA PHE A 308 -37.51 16.65 -27.08
C PHE A 308 -37.85 18.14 -26.78
N PRO A 309 -39.06 18.42 -26.30
CA PRO A 309 -39.49 19.80 -25.98
C PRO A 309 -38.56 20.42 -24.92
N TYR A 310 -38.48 21.78 -24.92
CA TYR A 310 -37.66 22.50 -23.98
C TYR A 310 -37.90 22.10 -22.51
N GLN A 311 -39.15 21.96 -22.08
CA GLN A 311 -39.49 21.58 -20.71
C GLN A 311 -39.00 20.18 -20.32
N GLU A 312 -39.05 19.20 -21.25
CA GLU A 312 -38.52 17.87 -21.04
C GLU A 312 -37.00 17.90 -20.90
N ARG A 313 -36.31 18.66 -21.76
CA ARG A 313 -34.87 18.87 -21.68
C ARG A 313 -34.44 19.55 -20.39
N ALA A 314 -35.15 20.60 -19.96
CA ALA A 314 -34.87 21.29 -18.70
C ALA A 314 -35.08 20.37 -17.49
N ALA A 315 -36.09 19.51 -17.50
CA ALA A 315 -36.31 18.50 -16.47
C ALA A 315 -35.16 17.46 -16.44
N CYS A 316 -34.75 16.99 -17.61
CA CYS A 316 -33.62 16.09 -17.75
C CYS A 316 -32.30 16.71 -17.29
N GLU A 317 -32.07 17.97 -17.63
CA GLU A 317 -30.91 18.75 -17.18
C GLU A 317 -30.84 18.81 -15.65
N PHE A 318 -31.95 19.18 -15.00
CA PHE A 318 -32.00 19.24 -13.54
C PHE A 318 -31.74 17.85 -12.91
N VAL A 319 -32.32 16.77 -13.47
CA VAL A 319 -32.06 15.40 -13.04
C VAL A 319 -30.58 15.04 -13.20
N ALA A 320 -29.92 15.41 -14.31
CA ALA A 320 -28.50 15.17 -14.55
C ALA A 320 -27.60 15.91 -13.54
N GLN A 321 -27.93 17.18 -13.22
CA GLN A 321 -27.23 17.97 -12.21
C GLN A 321 -27.33 17.31 -10.82
N VAL A 322 -28.55 16.93 -10.41
CA VAL A 322 -28.76 16.23 -9.13
C VAL A 322 -28.08 14.87 -9.11
N ALA A 323 -28.16 14.10 -10.22
CA ALA A 323 -27.48 12.82 -10.34
C ALA A 323 -25.95 12.97 -10.19
N SER A 324 -25.36 13.99 -10.81
CA SER A 324 -23.93 14.29 -10.68
C SER A 324 -23.50 14.57 -9.24
N LEU A 325 -24.29 15.36 -8.50
CA LEU A 325 -24.04 15.64 -7.08
C LEU A 325 -24.19 14.38 -6.21
N GLN A 326 -25.25 13.60 -6.45
CA GLN A 326 -25.51 12.36 -5.68
C GLN A 326 -24.49 11.27 -5.98
N LEU A 327 -24.06 11.15 -7.21
CA LEU A 327 -23.02 10.19 -7.61
C LEU A 327 -21.77 10.36 -6.74
N ARG A 328 -21.27 11.59 -6.62
CA ARG A 328 -20.13 11.89 -5.75
C ARG A 328 -20.39 11.50 -4.29
N ALA A 329 -21.58 11.83 -3.77
CA ALA A 329 -21.93 11.52 -2.39
C ALA A 329 -21.99 10.01 -2.12
N VAL A 330 -22.49 9.21 -3.07
CA VAL A 330 -22.55 7.75 -2.96
C VAL A 330 -21.15 7.15 -3.06
N GLU A 331 -20.32 7.59 -4.01
CA GLU A 331 -18.90 7.16 -4.14
C GLU A 331 -18.11 7.42 -2.85
N GLN A 332 -18.24 8.62 -2.29
CA GLN A 332 -17.57 8.98 -1.04
C GLN A 332 -18.05 8.13 0.14
N ARG A 333 -19.37 7.84 0.21
CA ARG A 333 -19.95 7.00 1.27
C ARG A 333 -19.41 5.56 1.20
N GLU A 334 -19.43 4.94 0.04
CA GLU A 334 -18.87 3.59 -0.14
C GLU A 334 -17.37 3.56 0.19
N SER A 335 -16.63 4.55 -0.30
CA SER A 335 -15.19 4.68 -0.02
C SER A 335 -14.92 4.86 1.48
N LEU A 336 -15.71 5.68 2.18
CA LEU A 336 -15.58 5.90 3.61
C LEU A 336 -15.92 4.64 4.41
N ALA A 337 -17.01 3.95 4.08
CA ALA A 337 -17.42 2.71 4.75
C ALA A 337 -16.33 1.64 4.62
N TYR A 338 -15.76 1.48 3.42
CA TYR A 338 -14.66 0.55 3.18
C TYR A 338 -13.39 0.96 3.92
N ARG A 339 -13.06 2.26 3.97
CA ARG A 339 -11.93 2.79 4.75
C ARG A 339 -12.07 2.48 6.24
N LEU A 340 -13.23 2.70 6.82
CA LEU A 340 -13.48 2.41 8.25
C LEU A 340 -13.34 0.92 8.56
N GLN A 341 -13.81 0.05 7.66
CA GLN A 341 -13.65 -1.39 7.81
C GLN A 341 -12.16 -1.81 7.79
N LEU A 342 -11.38 -1.24 6.87
CA LEU A 342 -9.93 -1.48 6.80
C LEU A 342 -9.22 -0.96 8.06
N GLU A 343 -9.54 0.25 8.53
CA GLU A 343 -8.96 0.84 9.74
C GLU A 343 -9.25 0.00 10.99
N GLU A 344 -10.46 -0.50 11.14
CA GLU A 344 -10.80 -1.40 12.25
C GLU A 344 -9.98 -2.69 12.21
N SER A 345 -9.86 -3.31 11.06
CA SER A 345 -9.06 -4.53 10.85
C SER A 345 -7.57 -4.27 11.13
N HIS A 346 -7.04 -3.13 10.70
CA HIS A 346 -5.64 -2.73 10.94
C HIS A 346 -5.37 -2.50 12.42
N ASN A 347 -6.25 -1.81 13.14
CA ASN A 347 -6.08 -1.55 14.57
C ASN A 347 -6.07 -2.85 15.39
N ARG A 348 -6.93 -3.81 15.04
CA ARG A 348 -6.93 -5.14 15.66
C ARG A 348 -5.63 -5.90 15.36
N LEU A 349 -5.14 -5.85 14.12
CA LEU A 349 -3.90 -6.49 13.70
C LEU A 349 -2.68 -5.93 14.44
N VAL A 350 -2.59 -4.60 14.54
CA VAL A 350 -1.52 -3.90 15.27
C VAL A 350 -1.56 -4.24 16.76
N GLY A 351 -2.75 -4.33 17.37
CA GLY A 351 -2.93 -4.78 18.75
C GLY A 351 -2.34 -6.17 19.01
N GLN A 352 -2.48 -7.11 18.07
CA GLN A 352 -1.87 -8.44 18.18
C GLN A 352 -0.34 -8.38 18.08
N VAL A 353 0.21 -7.60 17.17
CA VAL A 353 1.66 -7.41 17.05
C VAL A 353 2.24 -6.83 18.33
N ALA A 354 1.51 -5.91 18.98
CA ALA A 354 1.90 -5.35 20.27
C ALA A 354 1.96 -6.41 21.37
N GLN A 355 0.99 -7.33 21.39
CA GLN A 355 0.87 -8.37 22.42
C GLN A 355 1.91 -9.50 22.29
N TYR A 356 2.21 -9.95 21.06
CA TYR A 356 2.97 -11.18 20.82
C TYR A 356 4.44 -10.99 20.41
N ALA A 357 4.98 -9.80 20.55
CA ALA A 357 6.42 -9.57 20.36
C ALA A 357 7.01 -9.96 18.99
N GLY A 358 6.32 -9.70 17.88
CA GLY A 358 6.85 -9.98 16.55
C GLY A 358 5.82 -9.79 15.44
N LEU A 359 6.24 -9.90 14.18
CA LEU A 359 5.37 -9.75 13.02
C LEU A 359 4.68 -11.07 12.61
N ALA A 360 5.11 -12.21 13.12
CA ALA A 360 4.51 -13.52 12.84
C ALA A 360 2.97 -13.59 13.10
N PRO A 361 2.40 -12.95 14.12
CA PRO A 361 0.96 -12.94 14.34
C PRO A 361 0.17 -12.33 13.18
N MET A 362 0.77 -11.44 12.37
CA MET A 362 0.12 -10.87 11.21
C MET A 362 -0.22 -11.90 10.11
N THR A 363 0.45 -13.04 10.12
CA THR A 363 0.17 -14.15 9.19
C THR A 363 -0.49 -15.34 9.89
N LEU A 364 -0.17 -15.61 11.15
CA LEU A 364 -0.62 -16.80 11.88
C LEU A 364 -1.86 -16.56 12.76
N GLY A 365 -2.14 -15.28 13.09
CA GLY A 365 -3.25 -14.88 13.98
C GLY A 365 -4.58 -14.67 13.27
N LYS A 366 -5.60 -14.24 14.04
CA LYS A 366 -6.85 -13.65 13.54
C LYS A 366 -7.19 -12.42 14.38
N PRO A 367 -7.43 -11.25 13.76
CA PRO A 367 -7.32 -10.99 12.31
C PRO A 367 -5.88 -11.12 11.79
N ASN A 368 -5.73 -11.40 10.50
CA ASN A 368 -4.45 -11.50 9.81
C ASN A 368 -4.40 -10.52 8.61
N LEU A 369 -3.33 -10.56 7.82
CA LEU A 369 -3.16 -9.66 6.67
C LEU A 369 -4.25 -9.79 5.60
N LEU A 370 -4.91 -10.94 5.46
CA LEU A 370 -6.01 -11.13 4.51
C LEU A 370 -7.33 -10.58 5.05
N ASP A 371 -7.50 -10.49 6.37
CA ASP A 371 -8.65 -9.81 6.97
C ASP A 371 -8.50 -8.28 6.90
N ALA A 372 -7.25 -7.79 6.76
CA ALA A 372 -6.90 -6.38 6.70
C ALA A 372 -6.91 -5.81 5.27
N MET A 373 -7.03 -6.64 4.24
CA MET A 373 -6.98 -6.25 2.82
C MET A 373 -7.66 -7.31 1.97
N GLU A 374 -8.44 -6.90 0.96
CA GLU A 374 -9.02 -7.82 -0.01
C GLU A 374 -7.92 -8.41 -0.91
N ALA A 375 -7.36 -9.56 -0.50
CA ALA A 375 -6.29 -10.25 -1.18
C ALA A 375 -6.46 -11.76 -1.06
N THR A 376 -5.85 -12.54 -1.97
CA THR A 376 -5.87 -14.00 -1.93
C THR A 376 -4.67 -14.60 -1.22
N GLY A 377 -3.59 -13.84 -1.11
CA GLY A 377 -2.37 -14.22 -0.41
C GLY A 377 -1.65 -13.01 0.18
N ALA A 378 -0.83 -13.26 1.19
CA ALA A 378 0.03 -12.25 1.78
C ALA A 378 1.34 -12.88 2.27
N ALA A 379 2.43 -12.12 2.23
CA ALA A 379 3.72 -12.57 2.76
C ALA A 379 4.44 -11.42 3.48
N ILE A 380 5.14 -11.76 4.58
CA ILE A 380 6.02 -10.84 5.29
C ILE A 380 7.43 -11.42 5.28
N PHE A 381 8.42 -10.60 4.93
CA PHE A 381 9.81 -10.89 5.17
C PHE A 381 10.32 -10.04 6.33
N HIS A 382 10.87 -10.69 7.36
CA HIS A 382 11.49 -10.02 8.50
C HIS A 382 12.49 -10.97 9.17
N SER A 383 13.61 -10.43 9.69
CA SER A 383 14.66 -11.23 10.36
C SER A 383 15.09 -12.46 9.55
N GLU A 384 15.36 -12.24 8.26
CA GLU A 384 15.84 -13.25 7.29
C GLU A 384 14.88 -14.44 7.05
N ARG A 385 13.61 -14.29 7.38
CA ARG A 385 12.60 -15.34 7.22
C ARG A 385 11.34 -14.80 6.56
N TRP A 386 10.70 -15.65 5.74
CA TRP A 386 9.36 -15.44 5.18
C TRP A 386 8.27 -16.05 6.07
N TRP A 387 7.17 -15.36 6.19
CA TRP A 387 5.89 -15.88 6.70
C TRP A 387 4.83 -15.63 5.63
N SER A 388 4.24 -16.69 5.12
CA SER A 388 3.26 -16.67 4.03
C SER A 388 1.89 -17.10 4.51
N LEU A 389 0.83 -16.55 3.91
CA LEU A 389 -0.56 -16.80 4.23
C LEU A 389 -1.40 -16.79 2.94
N GLY A 390 -2.27 -17.78 2.74
CA GLY A 390 -3.08 -17.91 1.54
C GLY A 390 -2.28 -18.31 0.31
N ASP A 391 -2.68 -17.85 -0.87
CA ASP A 391 -2.05 -18.16 -2.15
C ASP A 391 -0.83 -17.26 -2.36
N THR A 392 0.37 -17.78 -2.20
CA THR A 392 1.63 -17.04 -2.35
C THR A 392 2.58 -17.74 -3.31
N PRO A 393 3.46 -17.00 -4.01
CA PRO A 393 4.61 -17.60 -4.68
C PRO A 393 5.48 -18.41 -3.72
N SER A 394 6.30 -19.31 -4.24
CA SER A 394 7.28 -20.06 -3.45
C SER A 394 8.33 -19.15 -2.81
N ASP A 395 8.98 -19.62 -1.74
CA ASP A 395 10.02 -18.84 -1.03
C ASP A 395 11.15 -18.37 -1.97
N ALA A 396 11.55 -19.17 -2.94
CA ALA A 396 12.56 -18.79 -3.94
C ALA A 396 12.06 -17.64 -4.83
N GLN A 397 10.83 -17.74 -5.32
CA GLN A 397 10.22 -16.67 -6.14
C GLN A 397 9.98 -15.38 -5.33
N LEU A 398 9.66 -15.51 -4.03
CA LEU A 398 9.53 -14.36 -3.13
C LEU A 398 10.86 -13.65 -2.89
N VAL A 399 11.98 -14.38 -2.82
CA VAL A 399 13.33 -13.80 -2.71
C VAL A 399 13.68 -12.99 -3.95
N ASP A 400 13.44 -13.53 -5.14
CA ASP A 400 13.71 -12.85 -6.42
C ASP A 400 12.80 -11.62 -6.59
N LEU A 401 11.50 -11.76 -6.29
CA LEU A 401 10.54 -10.64 -6.33
C LEU A 401 10.94 -9.53 -5.35
N LYS A 402 11.38 -9.88 -4.12
CA LYS A 402 11.86 -8.93 -3.14
C LYS A 402 13.06 -8.14 -3.66
N ALA A 403 14.07 -8.83 -4.19
CA ALA A 403 15.28 -8.19 -4.74
C ALA A 403 14.94 -7.22 -5.87
N TRP A 404 14.00 -7.60 -6.74
CA TRP A 404 13.53 -6.75 -7.82
C TRP A 404 12.76 -5.52 -7.30
N LEU A 405 11.86 -5.69 -6.32
CA LEU A 405 11.10 -4.60 -5.70
C LEU A 405 12.02 -3.58 -5.01
N GLU A 406 13.03 -4.07 -4.27
CA GLU A 406 13.99 -3.22 -3.56
C GLU A 406 14.82 -2.33 -4.50
N ALA A 407 15.00 -2.74 -5.75
CA ALA A 407 15.67 -1.95 -6.78
C ALA A 407 14.78 -0.86 -7.41
N ARG A 408 13.46 -0.86 -7.17
CA ARG A 408 12.52 0.07 -7.80
C ARG A 408 12.51 1.43 -7.10
N PRO A 409 12.50 2.54 -7.88
CA PRO A 409 12.43 3.89 -7.32
C PRO A 409 11.20 4.14 -6.46
N GLU A 410 10.05 3.59 -6.85
CA GLU A 410 8.78 3.73 -6.14
C GLU A 410 8.85 3.10 -4.75
N PHE A 411 9.57 1.99 -4.63
CA PHE A 411 9.74 1.27 -3.37
C PHE A 411 10.73 1.97 -2.43
N GLN A 412 11.67 2.73 -2.99
CA GLN A 412 12.66 3.53 -2.25
C GLN A 412 12.17 4.94 -1.91
N ALA A 413 10.99 5.34 -2.38
CA ALA A 413 10.44 6.67 -2.18
C ALA A 413 10.32 7.02 -0.69
N VAL A 414 10.64 8.29 -0.34
CA VAL A 414 10.64 8.75 1.06
C VAL A 414 9.24 8.91 1.61
N THR A 415 8.36 9.51 0.81
CA THR A 415 7.01 9.89 1.23
C THR A 415 5.97 8.80 1.03
N ARG A 416 6.07 8.04 -0.06
CA ARG A 416 5.08 7.01 -0.43
C ARG A 416 5.77 5.76 -0.96
N PRO A 417 6.46 5.00 -0.12
CA PRO A 417 7.17 3.79 -0.54
C PRO A 417 6.18 2.65 -0.74
N VAL A 418 5.63 2.54 -1.93
CA VAL A 418 4.65 1.51 -2.29
C VAL A 418 4.81 1.14 -3.76
N PHE A 419 4.74 -0.15 -4.04
CA PHE A 419 4.58 -0.70 -5.39
C PHE A 419 3.22 -1.37 -5.47
N ALA A 420 2.43 -1.04 -6.48
CA ALA A 420 1.12 -1.62 -6.73
C ALA A 420 0.94 -1.88 -8.22
N THR A 421 0.58 -3.09 -8.58
CA THR A 421 0.25 -3.48 -9.96
C THR A 421 -0.90 -4.47 -9.99
N ASP A 422 -1.71 -4.41 -11.03
CA ASP A 422 -2.74 -5.39 -11.37
C ASP A 422 -2.25 -6.44 -12.38
N SER A 423 -1.05 -6.23 -12.97
CA SER A 423 -0.43 -7.12 -13.94
C SER A 423 1.06 -7.25 -13.70
N LEU A 424 1.43 -8.17 -12.81
CA LEU A 424 2.83 -8.42 -12.48
C LEU A 424 3.63 -8.93 -13.68
N VAL A 425 3.00 -9.68 -14.57
CA VAL A 425 3.61 -10.19 -15.82
C VAL A 425 4.12 -9.05 -16.70
N ARG A 426 3.39 -7.94 -16.75
CA ARG A 426 3.80 -6.74 -17.51
C ARG A 426 5.01 -6.04 -16.88
N ASP A 427 5.06 -5.98 -15.56
CA ASP A 427 5.99 -5.12 -14.83
C ASP A 427 7.26 -5.87 -14.35
N TYR A 428 7.16 -7.18 -14.13
CA TYR A 428 8.23 -8.03 -13.61
C TYR A 428 8.51 -9.22 -14.52
N PRO A 429 9.76 -9.42 -14.99
CA PRO A 429 10.11 -10.49 -15.94
C PRO A 429 9.80 -11.91 -15.46
N GLY A 430 9.92 -12.18 -14.15
CA GLY A 430 9.58 -13.47 -13.52
C GLY A 430 8.10 -13.67 -13.22
N GLY A 431 7.26 -12.67 -13.46
CA GLY A 431 5.84 -12.70 -13.08
C GLY A 431 5.01 -13.77 -13.78
N ALA A 432 5.41 -14.18 -15.00
CA ALA A 432 4.70 -15.19 -15.78
C ALA A 432 4.70 -16.58 -15.12
N GLU A 433 5.71 -16.92 -14.32
CA GLU A 433 5.85 -18.23 -13.69
C GLU A 433 4.78 -18.51 -12.63
N PHE A 434 4.22 -17.45 -12.04
CA PHE A 434 3.22 -17.55 -10.97
C PHE A 434 2.02 -16.60 -11.14
N SER A 435 1.74 -16.19 -12.39
CA SER A 435 0.64 -15.27 -12.71
C SER A 435 -0.73 -15.75 -12.20
N MET A 436 -1.00 -17.04 -12.25
CA MET A 436 -2.25 -17.61 -11.73
C MET A 436 -2.46 -17.36 -10.23
N ILE A 437 -1.37 -17.21 -9.46
CA ILE A 437 -1.40 -17.02 -8.01
C ILE A 437 -1.30 -15.53 -7.66
N ALA A 438 -0.44 -14.79 -8.36
CA ALA A 438 -0.08 -13.42 -8.04
C ALA A 438 0.03 -12.53 -9.28
N SER A 439 -1.07 -12.36 -10.01
CA SER A 439 -1.15 -11.36 -11.08
C SER A 439 -1.17 -9.94 -10.54
N GLY A 440 -1.82 -9.70 -9.39
CA GLY A 440 -1.79 -8.41 -8.70
C GLY A 440 -0.87 -8.44 -7.49
N VAL A 441 -0.05 -7.43 -7.33
CA VAL A 441 0.86 -7.28 -6.18
C VAL A 441 0.77 -5.88 -5.59
N LEU A 442 0.64 -5.81 -4.26
CA LEU A 442 0.81 -4.59 -3.46
C LEU A 442 1.95 -4.84 -2.47
N GLY A 443 3.03 -4.08 -2.56
CA GLY A 443 4.22 -4.25 -1.76
C GLY A 443 4.66 -2.99 -1.02
N LEU A 444 5.15 -3.15 0.22
CA LEU A 444 5.62 -2.09 1.10
C LEU A 444 6.91 -2.48 1.82
N PRO A 445 7.94 -1.62 1.88
CA PRO A 445 9.09 -1.85 2.75
C PRO A 445 8.71 -1.53 4.21
N LEU A 446 9.03 -2.42 5.15
CA LEU A 446 8.83 -2.20 6.59
C LEU A 446 9.95 -1.37 7.23
N ALA A 447 11.19 -1.46 6.70
CA ALA A 447 12.31 -0.69 7.20
C ALA A 447 13.32 -0.39 6.10
N ARG A 448 13.98 0.80 6.17
CA ARG A 448 14.97 1.23 5.16
C ARG A 448 16.29 0.44 5.19
N LYS A 449 16.72 -0.10 6.33
CA LYS A 449 18.06 -0.68 6.52
C LYS A 449 18.10 -2.19 6.81
N LYS A 450 16.98 -2.86 7.07
CA LYS A 450 16.94 -4.29 7.45
C LYS A 450 16.06 -5.16 6.56
N GLY A 451 15.70 -4.70 5.35
CA GLY A 451 15.08 -5.52 4.31
C GLY A 451 13.72 -6.13 4.65
N GLY A 452 12.98 -5.61 5.64
CA GLY A 452 11.62 -6.06 5.91
C GLY A 452 10.64 -5.60 4.83
N ILE A 453 9.75 -6.48 4.38
CA ILE A 453 8.75 -6.21 3.34
C ILE A 453 7.44 -6.89 3.69
N VAL A 454 6.33 -6.25 3.33
CA VAL A 454 4.99 -6.85 3.32
C VAL A 454 4.48 -6.85 1.91
N LEU A 455 3.93 -7.98 1.48
CA LEU A 455 3.35 -8.19 0.16
C LEU A 455 1.93 -8.71 0.31
N TRP A 456 1.01 -8.20 -0.51
CA TRP A 456 -0.30 -8.79 -0.74
C TRP A 456 -0.40 -9.22 -2.19
N PHE A 457 -1.07 -10.33 -2.43
CA PHE A 457 -1.24 -10.95 -3.73
C PHE A 457 -2.72 -11.08 -4.07
N ARG A 458 -3.04 -10.82 -5.33
CA ARG A 458 -4.31 -11.15 -5.95
C ARG A 458 -4.07 -12.13 -7.08
N ARG A 459 -4.82 -13.22 -7.08
CA ARG A 459 -4.78 -14.18 -8.20
C ARG A 459 -5.23 -13.54 -9.49
N GLU A 460 -4.85 -14.15 -10.58
CA GLU A 460 -5.44 -13.84 -11.88
C GLU A 460 -6.96 -13.91 -11.79
N THR A 461 -7.60 -12.85 -12.27
CA THR A 461 -9.03 -12.85 -12.50
C THR A 461 -9.22 -12.81 -14.00
N ILE A 462 -9.62 -13.92 -14.60
CA ILE A 462 -9.98 -13.93 -16.02
C ILE A 462 -11.19 -13.00 -16.17
N GLN A 463 -10.91 -11.75 -16.48
CA GLN A 463 -11.94 -10.78 -16.78
C GLN A 463 -12.38 -11.00 -18.22
N THR A 464 -13.58 -11.49 -18.38
CA THR A 464 -14.22 -11.54 -19.67
C THR A 464 -14.81 -10.16 -19.97
N VAL A 465 -14.05 -9.31 -20.67
CA VAL A 465 -14.56 -8.02 -21.11
C VAL A 465 -15.48 -8.25 -22.31
N ARG A 466 -16.72 -7.85 -22.15
CA ARG A 466 -17.75 -7.97 -23.19
C ARG A 466 -17.82 -6.65 -23.95
N TRP A 467 -17.36 -6.66 -25.19
CA TRP A 467 -17.38 -5.49 -26.05
C TRP A 467 -18.63 -5.48 -26.94
N GLY A 468 -19.25 -4.33 -27.08
CA GLY A 468 -20.26 -4.10 -28.11
C GLY A 468 -19.61 -4.00 -29.50
N GLY A 469 -19.21 -5.15 -30.07
CA GLY A 469 -18.43 -5.27 -31.29
C GLY A 469 -16.91 -5.35 -31.05
N ASN A 470 -16.16 -5.88 -32.04
CA ASN A 470 -14.70 -6.10 -31.93
C ASN A 470 -13.94 -4.77 -31.73
N PRO A 471 -13.24 -4.52 -30.59
CA PRO A 471 -12.54 -3.25 -30.31
C PRO A 471 -11.36 -2.98 -31.25
N HIS A 472 -10.82 -3.99 -31.88
CA HIS A 472 -9.64 -3.89 -32.78
C HIS A 472 -10.02 -3.60 -34.23
N GLU A 473 -11.31 -3.65 -34.56
CA GLU A 473 -11.80 -3.38 -35.94
C GLU A 473 -12.00 -1.88 -36.14
N LYS A 474 -11.31 -1.33 -37.15
CA LYS A 474 -11.44 0.07 -37.56
C LYS A 474 -11.94 0.10 -39.03
N PRO A 475 -13.23 -0.10 -39.27
CA PRO A 475 -13.74 -0.13 -40.61
C PRO A 475 -13.61 1.25 -41.30
N THR A 476 -13.27 1.24 -42.58
CA THR A 476 -13.13 2.45 -43.39
C THR A 476 -14.04 2.38 -44.60
N VAL A 477 -14.55 3.51 -45.05
CA VAL A 477 -15.35 3.66 -46.25
C VAL A 477 -14.82 4.81 -47.13
N ALA A 478 -15.07 4.78 -48.44
CA ALA A 478 -14.85 5.93 -49.30
C ALA A 478 -15.95 6.96 -49.01
N GLY A 479 -15.57 8.13 -48.52
CA GLY A 479 -16.45 9.28 -48.35
C GLY A 479 -16.28 10.28 -49.48
N PRO A 480 -17.10 11.33 -49.56
CA PRO A 480 -17.02 12.37 -50.60
C PRO A 480 -15.71 13.16 -50.56
N HIS A 481 -14.97 13.12 -49.43
CA HIS A 481 -13.71 13.83 -49.21
C HIS A 481 -12.51 12.88 -48.98
N GLY A 482 -12.62 11.61 -49.43
CA GLY A 482 -11.60 10.59 -49.25
C GLY A 482 -11.96 9.48 -48.29
N PRO A 483 -11.04 8.54 -48.00
CA PRO A 483 -11.29 7.47 -47.01
C PRO A 483 -11.57 8.07 -45.65
N ARG A 484 -12.63 7.60 -44.98
CA ARG A 484 -12.99 7.97 -43.62
C ARG A 484 -13.27 6.75 -42.76
N LEU A 485 -13.10 6.89 -41.47
CA LEU A 485 -13.61 5.92 -40.53
C LEU A 485 -15.13 5.86 -40.64
N THR A 486 -15.70 4.68 -40.59
CA THR A 486 -17.14 4.48 -40.47
C THR A 486 -17.43 3.82 -39.15
N PRO A 487 -18.55 4.15 -38.47
CA PRO A 487 -18.99 3.41 -37.32
C PRO A 487 -19.15 1.93 -37.69
N ARG A 488 -18.92 1.07 -36.72
CA ARG A 488 -19.09 -0.38 -36.89
C ARG A 488 -20.49 -0.70 -37.33
N LYS A 489 -20.59 -1.67 -38.22
CA LYS A 489 -21.89 -2.21 -38.67
C LYS A 489 -22.40 -3.35 -37.78
N SER A 490 -21.46 -4.06 -37.12
CA SER A 490 -21.81 -5.16 -36.22
C SER A 490 -21.58 -4.75 -34.78
N PHE A 491 -22.61 -4.89 -33.96
CA PHE A 491 -22.60 -4.74 -32.50
C PHE A 491 -22.75 -6.11 -31.81
N GLU A 492 -22.46 -7.18 -32.54
CA GLU A 492 -22.42 -8.51 -31.95
C GLU A 492 -21.42 -8.56 -30.82
N LEU A 493 -21.80 -9.26 -29.76
CA LEU A 493 -21.01 -9.42 -28.57
C LEU A 493 -19.62 -9.99 -28.91
N PHE A 494 -18.59 -9.21 -28.72
CA PHE A 494 -17.22 -9.66 -28.79
C PHE A 494 -16.68 -9.86 -27.37
N THR A 495 -16.24 -11.06 -27.10
CA THR A 495 -15.75 -11.44 -25.78
C THR A 495 -14.25 -11.52 -25.80
N GLU A 496 -13.59 -10.67 -25.04
CA GLU A 496 -12.14 -10.66 -24.86
C GLU A 496 -11.79 -11.19 -23.48
N ALA A 497 -11.03 -12.27 -23.43
CA ALA A 497 -10.49 -12.77 -22.19
C ALA A 497 -9.19 -12.01 -21.87
N VAL A 498 -9.24 -11.12 -20.92
CA VAL A 498 -8.05 -10.45 -20.38
C VAL A 498 -7.38 -11.42 -19.43
N LYS A 499 -6.18 -11.89 -19.81
CA LYS A 499 -5.33 -12.78 -19.02
C LYS A 499 -4.26 -11.99 -18.29
N ASP A 500 -3.62 -12.62 -17.32
CA ASP A 500 -2.48 -12.09 -16.56
C ASP A 500 -2.79 -10.77 -15.82
N ARG A 501 -4.07 -10.56 -15.45
CA ARG A 501 -4.50 -9.42 -14.64
C ARG A 501 -5.31 -9.86 -13.43
N ALA A 502 -5.14 -9.11 -12.35
CA ALA A 502 -5.97 -9.18 -11.16
C ALA A 502 -6.94 -7.99 -11.09
N LEU A 503 -7.82 -7.98 -10.10
CA LEU A 503 -8.58 -6.78 -9.75
C LEU A 503 -7.61 -5.67 -9.35
N PRO A 504 -7.75 -4.45 -9.89
CA PRO A 504 -6.86 -3.34 -9.57
C PRO A 504 -6.94 -2.96 -8.08
N TRP A 505 -5.83 -2.48 -7.53
CA TRP A 505 -5.77 -1.99 -6.16
C TRP A 505 -6.45 -0.63 -6.07
N LYS A 506 -7.44 -0.51 -5.17
CA LYS A 506 -8.15 0.75 -4.93
C LYS A 506 -7.22 1.74 -4.20
N SER A 507 -7.37 3.04 -4.46
CA SER A 507 -6.58 4.09 -3.76
C SER A 507 -6.70 3.98 -2.24
N VAL A 508 -7.89 3.65 -1.74
CA VAL A 508 -8.17 3.45 -0.31
C VAL A 508 -7.36 2.29 0.27
N GLU A 509 -7.16 1.21 -0.48
CA GLU A 509 -6.36 0.05 -0.06
C GLU A 509 -4.87 0.40 0.02
N ILE A 510 -4.37 1.13 -0.98
CA ILE A 510 -2.98 1.59 -1.00
C ILE A 510 -2.71 2.54 0.18
N GLU A 511 -3.62 3.47 0.47
CA GLU A 511 -3.52 4.38 1.62
C GLU A 511 -3.60 3.62 2.95
N ALA A 512 -4.50 2.64 3.05
CA ALA A 512 -4.63 1.80 4.23
C ALA A 512 -3.36 0.98 4.49
N ALA A 513 -2.77 0.41 3.45
CA ALA A 513 -1.49 -0.31 3.54
C ALA A 513 -0.34 0.60 4.01
N LEU A 514 -0.25 1.83 3.49
CA LEU A 514 0.73 2.83 3.95
C LEU A 514 0.53 3.21 5.41
N ARG A 515 -0.70 3.35 5.89
CA ARG A 515 -1.01 3.61 7.31
C ARG A 515 -0.61 2.42 8.19
N LEU A 516 -0.95 1.19 7.77
CA LEU A 516 -0.55 -0.02 8.48
C LEU A 516 0.97 -0.09 8.64
N ARG A 517 1.72 0.25 7.58
CA ARG A 517 3.18 0.35 7.62
C ARG A 517 3.65 1.30 8.73
N VAL A 518 3.09 2.51 8.81
CA VAL A 518 3.47 3.52 9.82
C VAL A 518 3.22 2.96 11.21
N LEU A 519 2.04 2.41 11.48
CA LEU A 519 1.68 1.84 12.79
C LEU A 519 2.61 0.69 13.20
N VAL A 520 2.94 -0.21 12.26
CA VAL A 520 3.87 -1.32 12.52
C VAL A 520 5.27 -0.80 12.80
N MET A 521 5.74 0.21 12.06
CA MET A 521 7.05 0.81 12.28
C MET A 521 7.16 1.52 13.64
N GLU A 522 6.15 2.29 14.03
CA GLU A 522 6.10 2.94 15.35
C GLU A 522 6.18 1.91 16.48
N LEU A 523 5.46 0.80 16.35
CA LEU A 523 5.50 -0.29 17.33
C LEU A 523 6.88 -0.94 17.40
N VAL A 524 7.52 -1.21 16.26
CA VAL A 524 8.86 -1.82 16.20
C VAL A 524 9.91 -0.89 16.80
N VAL A 525 9.85 0.42 16.52
CA VAL A 525 10.77 1.43 17.07
C VAL A 525 10.57 1.56 18.60
N SER A 526 9.34 1.73 19.05
CA SER A 526 9.02 1.83 20.50
C SER A 526 9.54 0.62 21.27
N ARG A 527 9.45 -0.57 20.70
CA ARG A 527 9.95 -1.79 21.33
C ARG A 527 11.48 -1.89 21.35
N ALA A 528 12.14 -1.40 20.32
CA ALA A 528 13.59 -1.30 20.30
C ALA A 528 14.11 -0.36 21.40
N ASP A 529 13.44 0.78 21.59
CA ASP A 529 13.76 1.73 22.64
C ASP A 529 13.57 1.13 24.03
N GLN A 530 12.46 0.42 24.28
CA GLN A 530 12.21 -0.30 25.53
C GLN A 530 13.28 -1.36 25.84
N LEU A 531 13.73 -2.11 24.81
CA LEU A 531 14.81 -3.10 24.99
C LEU A 531 16.15 -2.45 25.30
N ILE A 532 16.44 -1.29 24.73
CA ILE A 532 17.65 -0.51 25.03
C ILE A 532 17.60 -0.03 26.48
N GLU A 533 16.48 0.54 26.92
CA GLU A 533 16.29 1.03 28.29
C GLU A 533 16.45 -0.11 29.33
N LEU A 534 15.76 -1.25 29.07
CA LEU A 534 15.88 -2.42 29.92
C LEU A 534 17.31 -2.96 30.01
N ASN A 535 18.05 -2.92 28.88
CA ASN A 535 19.43 -3.38 28.83
C ASN A 535 20.37 -2.45 29.64
N VAL A 536 20.13 -1.13 29.58
CA VAL A 536 20.85 -0.14 30.38
C VAL A 536 20.59 -0.36 31.87
N ASP A 537 19.32 -0.59 32.27
CA ASP A 537 18.98 -0.85 33.67
C ASP A 537 19.58 -2.17 34.19
N LEU A 538 19.61 -3.21 33.35
CA LEU A 538 20.26 -4.48 33.67
C LEU A 538 21.77 -4.31 33.88
N MET A 539 22.44 -3.54 33.01
CA MET A 539 23.85 -3.23 33.15
C MET A 539 24.14 -2.49 34.45
N ARG A 540 23.35 -1.46 34.74
CA ARG A 540 23.48 -0.66 35.98
C ARG A 540 23.29 -1.51 37.22
N SER A 541 22.23 -2.35 37.28
CA SER A 541 21.98 -3.25 38.39
C SER A 541 23.12 -4.25 38.61
N ASN A 542 23.71 -4.73 37.54
CA ASN A 542 24.87 -5.64 37.61
C ASN A 542 26.10 -4.93 38.14
N GLU A 543 26.36 -3.67 37.73
CA GLU A 543 27.46 -2.85 38.26
C GLU A 543 27.28 -2.52 39.75
N GLU A 544 26.05 -2.20 40.19
CA GLU A 544 25.72 -1.93 41.58
C GLU A 544 25.92 -3.18 42.46
N LEU A 545 25.51 -4.36 42.00
CA LEU A 545 25.72 -5.63 42.68
C LEU A 545 27.19 -5.95 42.87
N ASP A 546 28.00 -5.72 41.89
CA ASP A 546 29.44 -5.92 41.93
C ASP A 546 30.16 -4.93 42.82
N ALA A 547 29.75 -3.64 42.81
CA ALA A 547 30.27 -2.64 43.73
C ALA A 547 29.96 -2.96 45.18
N PHE A 548 28.72 -3.43 45.43
CA PHE A 548 28.31 -3.89 46.76
C PHE A 548 29.18 -5.04 47.30
N ALA A 549 29.43 -6.07 46.46
CA ALA A 549 30.27 -7.20 46.82
C ALA A 549 31.70 -6.78 47.21
N TYR A 550 32.25 -5.80 46.48
CA TYR A 550 33.59 -5.24 46.76
C TYR A 550 33.62 -4.49 48.08
N VAL A 551 32.73 -3.52 48.27
CA VAL A 551 32.69 -2.68 49.52
C VAL A 551 32.41 -3.54 50.75
N ALA A 552 31.40 -4.40 50.67
CA ALA A 552 31.07 -5.30 51.80
C ALA A 552 32.24 -6.22 52.18
N SER A 553 32.99 -6.73 51.20
CA SER A 553 34.15 -7.58 51.49
C SER A 553 35.29 -6.81 52.13
N HIS A 554 35.52 -5.56 51.71
CA HIS A 554 36.55 -4.69 52.27
C HIS A 554 36.20 -4.35 53.77
N ASP A 555 35.00 -3.90 53.98
CA ASP A 555 34.53 -3.47 55.29
C ASP A 555 34.42 -4.60 56.33
N LEU A 556 34.21 -5.84 55.87
CA LEU A 556 34.25 -7.03 56.72
C LEU A 556 35.69 -7.51 57.01
N LYS A 557 36.66 -7.22 56.15
CA LYS A 557 38.05 -7.65 56.31
C LYS A 557 38.77 -6.87 57.40
N GLU A 558 38.48 -5.58 57.55
CA GLU A 558 39.12 -4.71 58.53
C GLU A 558 38.86 -5.16 60.01
N PRO A 559 37.59 -5.37 60.44
CA PRO A 559 37.32 -5.85 61.80
C PRO A 559 37.86 -7.28 62.06
N LEU A 560 37.87 -8.14 60.99
CA LEU A 560 38.43 -9.48 61.10
C LEU A 560 39.90 -9.46 61.39
N ARG A 561 40.68 -8.57 60.75
CA ARG A 561 42.12 -8.38 61.07
C ARG A 561 42.33 -7.95 62.52
N GLY A 562 41.45 -7.04 63.03
CA GLY A 562 41.46 -6.63 64.43
C GLY A 562 41.27 -7.80 65.35
N ILE A 563 40.21 -8.61 65.13
CA ILE A 563 39.94 -9.81 65.92
C ILE A 563 41.09 -10.82 65.86
N SER A 564 41.66 -11.05 64.69
CA SER A 564 42.81 -11.96 64.51
C SER A 564 44.02 -11.48 65.26
N LYS A 565 44.33 -10.17 65.23
CA LYS A 565 45.45 -9.57 65.94
C LYS A 565 45.32 -9.75 67.47
N TYR A 566 44.13 -9.44 67.97
CA TYR A 566 43.89 -9.63 69.43
C TYR A 566 43.93 -11.07 69.86
N ALA A 567 43.40 -12.00 69.02
CA ALA A 567 43.45 -13.42 69.30
C ALA A 567 44.89 -13.95 69.35
N TYR A 568 45.76 -13.49 68.40
CA TYR A 568 47.18 -13.81 68.37
C TYR A 568 47.94 -13.22 69.60
N GLN A 569 47.72 -11.95 69.92
CA GLN A 569 48.34 -11.34 71.10
C GLN A 569 47.97 -12.01 72.40
N LEU A 570 46.69 -12.42 72.55
CA LEU A 570 46.23 -13.21 73.69
C LEU A 570 46.88 -14.60 73.68
N LEU A 571 47.06 -15.27 72.58
CA LEU A 571 47.69 -16.56 72.47
C LEU A 571 49.17 -16.51 72.87
N GLU A 572 49.90 -15.44 72.46
CA GLU A 572 51.32 -15.22 72.80
C GLU A 572 51.49 -14.85 74.28
N SER A 573 50.60 -14.05 74.89
CA SER A 573 50.65 -13.63 76.22
C SER A 573 50.13 -14.70 77.23
N ALA A 574 49.40 -15.69 76.75
CA ALA A 574 48.81 -16.77 77.55
C ALA A 574 49.72 -17.98 77.78
N ALA A 575 51.01 -17.79 78.04
CA ALA A 575 51.99 -18.88 78.27
C ALA A 575 51.62 -19.75 79.48
N SER A 576 50.76 -19.28 80.41
CA SER A 576 50.27 -19.98 81.62
C SER A 576 48.76 -20.25 81.63
N ALA A 577 48.08 -20.07 80.45
CA ALA A 577 46.65 -20.34 80.36
C ALA A 577 46.30 -21.83 80.51
N ASP A 578 45.10 -22.14 81.02
CA ASP A 578 44.61 -23.52 81.02
C ASP A 578 44.42 -24.05 79.61
N GLY A 579 44.47 -25.36 79.50
CA GLY A 579 44.42 -26.02 78.17
C GLY A 579 43.14 -25.75 77.40
N GLU A 580 42.04 -25.35 78.04
CA GLU A 580 40.76 -25.02 77.39
C GLU A 580 40.76 -23.60 76.81
N THR A 581 41.27 -22.62 77.52
CA THR A 581 41.41 -21.24 77.08
C THR A 581 42.32 -21.18 75.83
N ARG A 582 43.39 -21.88 75.88
CA ARG A 582 44.31 -22.00 74.70
C ARG A 582 43.63 -22.58 73.45
N ARG A 583 42.88 -23.67 73.60
CA ARG A 583 42.10 -24.30 72.53
C ARG A 583 41.07 -23.33 71.92
N ARG A 584 40.39 -22.54 72.82
CA ARG A 584 39.40 -21.52 72.34
C ARG A 584 40.09 -20.41 71.61
N LEU A 585 41.22 -19.89 71.97
CA LEU A 585 41.99 -18.86 71.29
C LEU A 585 42.55 -19.41 69.93
N GLU A 586 43.09 -20.60 69.90
CA GLU A 586 43.49 -21.28 68.67
C GLU A 586 42.31 -21.48 67.74
N GLY A 587 41.13 -21.81 68.27
CA GLY A 587 39.88 -21.89 67.57
C GLY A 587 39.45 -20.57 66.95
N LEU A 588 39.54 -19.46 67.71
CA LEU A 588 39.20 -18.11 67.27
C LEU A 588 40.15 -17.66 66.15
N THR A 589 41.45 -17.89 66.32
CA THR A 589 42.48 -17.57 65.28
C THR A 589 42.23 -18.35 63.98
N ARG A 590 41.91 -19.64 64.07
CA ARG A 590 41.53 -20.43 62.88
C ARG A 590 40.26 -19.89 62.20
N LEU A 591 39.26 -19.47 62.99
CA LEU A 591 38.02 -18.91 62.41
C LEU A 591 38.26 -17.57 61.70
N THR A 592 39.04 -16.65 62.29
CA THR A 592 39.36 -15.35 61.70
C THR A 592 40.20 -15.49 60.43
N LEU A 593 41.22 -16.38 60.45
CA LEU A 593 42.03 -16.69 59.25
C LEU A 593 41.19 -17.30 58.11
N ARG A 594 40.23 -18.11 58.47
CA ARG A 594 39.28 -18.69 57.54
C ARG A 594 38.36 -17.65 56.91
N MET A 595 37.80 -16.71 57.73
CA MET A 595 36.95 -15.65 57.21
C MET A 595 37.74 -14.71 56.27
N ASP A 596 39.00 -14.41 56.60
CA ASP A 596 39.88 -13.63 55.71
C ASP A 596 40.09 -14.35 54.36
N THR A 597 40.37 -15.67 54.39
CA THR A 597 40.48 -16.48 53.15
C THR A 597 39.20 -16.54 52.35
N LEU A 598 38.01 -16.58 52.98
CA LEU A 598 36.74 -16.54 52.28
C LEU A 598 36.47 -15.16 51.65
N MET A 599 36.81 -14.07 52.35
CA MET A 599 36.70 -12.73 51.81
C MET A 599 37.63 -12.48 50.63
N ASP A 600 38.90 -12.98 50.71
CA ASP A 600 39.82 -12.92 49.59
C ASP A 600 39.28 -13.68 48.37
N SER A 601 38.70 -14.86 48.58
CA SER A 601 38.10 -15.67 47.55
C SER A 601 36.90 -15.02 46.91
N LEU A 602 36.07 -14.31 47.68
CA LEU A 602 34.90 -13.57 47.18
C LEU A 602 35.33 -12.35 46.35
N LEU A 603 36.32 -11.60 46.87
CA LEU A 603 36.91 -10.47 46.10
C LEU A 603 37.54 -10.92 44.81
N HIS A 604 38.24 -12.07 44.84
CA HIS A 604 38.86 -12.62 43.68
C HIS A 604 37.84 -13.08 42.64
N PHE A 605 36.77 -13.77 43.08
CA PHE A 605 35.64 -14.16 42.21
C PHE A 605 34.96 -12.95 41.55
N SER A 606 34.70 -11.88 42.32
CA SER A 606 34.16 -10.63 41.77
C SER A 606 35.09 -9.97 40.75
N ARG A 607 36.43 -9.94 41.02
CA ARG A 607 37.42 -9.36 40.09
C ARG A 607 37.59 -10.15 38.83
N VAL A 608 37.55 -11.47 38.90
CA VAL A 608 37.60 -12.38 37.74
C VAL A 608 36.47 -12.02 36.78
N GLY A 609 35.26 -11.72 37.28
CA GLY A 609 34.11 -11.37 36.45
C GLY A 609 34.25 -10.07 35.64
N ARG A 610 35.16 -9.14 36.03
CA ARG A 610 35.33 -7.79 35.45
C ARG A 610 36.50 -7.66 34.47
N ALA A 611 37.47 -8.56 34.50
CA ALA A 611 38.69 -8.40 33.71
C ALA A 611 38.40 -8.66 32.23
N THR A 612 38.72 -7.68 31.40
CA THR A 612 38.75 -7.87 29.96
C THR A 612 39.89 -8.82 29.60
N LEU A 613 39.57 -9.96 29.00
CA LEU A 613 40.57 -10.95 28.60
C LEU A 613 41.46 -10.43 27.49
N GLN A 614 42.75 -10.68 27.58
CA GLN A 614 43.72 -10.40 26.53
C GLN A 614 44.04 -11.67 25.77
N PHE A 615 43.32 -11.93 24.69
CA PHE A 615 43.53 -13.11 23.86
C PHE A 615 44.81 -12.96 23.05
N GLN A 616 45.71 -13.93 23.24
CA GLN A 616 46.97 -14.07 22.47
C GLN A 616 47.24 -15.54 22.22
N PRO A 617 48.03 -15.89 21.20
CA PRO A 617 48.52 -17.25 21.05
C PRO A 617 49.40 -17.64 22.26
N VAL A 618 48.97 -18.63 23.03
CA VAL A 618 49.68 -19.11 24.23
C VAL A 618 50.04 -20.61 24.04
N ASP A 619 51.29 -20.94 24.22
CA ASP A 619 51.71 -22.31 24.35
C ASP A 619 51.29 -22.82 25.72
N LEU A 620 50.34 -23.79 25.74
CA LEU A 620 49.79 -24.32 26.97
C LEU A 620 50.82 -25.21 27.73
N ASN A 621 51.89 -25.69 27.11
CA ASN A 621 52.98 -26.37 27.81
C ASN A 621 53.69 -25.41 28.80
N GLU A 622 53.93 -24.15 28.38
CA GLU A 622 54.49 -23.12 29.27
C GLU A 622 53.54 -22.79 30.43
N ALA A 623 52.24 -22.63 30.11
CA ALA A 623 51.21 -22.31 31.13
C ALA A 623 51.09 -23.41 32.20
N VAL A 624 51.18 -24.69 31.80
CA VAL A 624 51.20 -25.83 32.72
C VAL A 624 52.51 -25.89 33.51
N ALA A 625 53.68 -25.62 32.90
CA ALA A 625 54.96 -25.60 33.59
C ALA A 625 54.95 -24.52 34.72
N GLU A 626 54.50 -23.27 34.39
CA GLU A 626 54.31 -22.20 35.39
C GLU A 626 53.34 -22.63 36.51
N ALA A 627 52.23 -23.28 36.15
CA ALA A 627 51.24 -23.78 37.14
C ALA A 627 51.83 -24.82 38.09
N LEU A 628 52.65 -25.73 37.55
CA LEU A 628 53.37 -26.75 38.33
C LEU A 628 54.41 -26.14 39.28
N GLU A 629 55.15 -25.07 38.87
CA GLU A 629 56.02 -24.31 39.73
C GLU A 629 55.29 -23.68 40.91
N MET A 630 54.11 -23.07 40.67
CA MET A 630 53.29 -22.46 41.69
C MET A 630 52.79 -23.44 42.76
N VAL A 631 52.62 -24.71 42.43
CA VAL A 631 52.20 -25.77 43.36
C VAL A 631 53.35 -26.63 43.87
N ALA A 632 54.60 -26.29 43.55
CA ALA A 632 55.80 -27.11 43.81
C ALA A 632 55.99 -27.44 45.33
N ALA A 633 55.70 -26.51 46.23
CA ALA A 633 55.81 -26.75 47.68
C ALA A 633 54.94 -27.91 48.15
N ARG A 634 53.69 -27.99 47.67
CA ARG A 634 52.75 -29.10 48.01
C ARG A 634 53.12 -30.42 47.36
N ARG A 635 53.81 -30.39 46.20
CA ARG A 635 54.28 -31.55 45.50
C ARG A 635 55.45 -32.23 46.19
N GLN A 636 56.28 -31.48 46.94
CA GLN A 636 57.40 -32.03 47.69
C GLN A 636 57.00 -32.81 48.94
N GLU A 637 55.82 -32.61 49.47
CA GLU A 637 55.32 -33.31 50.68
C GLU A 637 55.03 -34.80 50.46
N VAL A 638 54.59 -35.17 49.22
CA VAL A 638 54.27 -36.58 48.87
C VAL A 638 54.75 -36.88 47.46
N PRO A 639 55.33 -38.04 47.19
CA PRO A 639 55.76 -38.44 45.84
C PRO A 639 54.58 -38.31 44.86
N THR A 640 54.76 -37.46 43.84
CA THR A 640 53.70 -37.17 42.84
C THR A 640 54.31 -37.31 41.44
N GLU A 641 53.74 -38.18 40.63
CA GLU A 641 54.08 -38.34 39.22
C GLU A 641 53.13 -37.42 38.36
N ILE A 642 53.73 -36.62 37.48
CA ILE A 642 52.99 -35.79 36.53
C ILE A 642 53.17 -36.37 35.14
N LEU A 643 52.08 -36.78 34.52
CA LEU A 643 52.06 -37.38 33.19
C LEU A 643 51.55 -36.36 32.17
N LEU A 644 52.36 -36.07 31.13
CA LEU A 644 51.96 -35.31 29.96
C LEU A 644 52.15 -36.20 28.73
N PRO A 645 51.17 -37.04 28.40
CA PRO A 645 51.31 -38.07 27.34
C PRO A 645 51.60 -37.49 25.95
N GLN A 646 51.22 -36.25 25.70
CA GLN A 646 51.45 -35.53 24.46
C GLN A 646 51.62 -34.03 24.72
N PRO A 647 52.34 -33.29 23.86
CA PRO A 647 52.47 -31.86 23.97
C PRO A 647 51.09 -31.19 23.83
N LEU A 648 50.82 -30.16 24.66
CA LEU A 648 49.59 -29.34 24.58
C LEU A 648 49.71 -28.37 23.40
N PRO A 649 48.58 -28.01 22.74
CA PRO A 649 48.59 -27.11 21.61
C PRO A 649 48.78 -25.67 22.04
N THR A 650 49.14 -24.80 21.08
CA THR A 650 49.04 -23.36 21.19
C THR A 650 47.59 -22.91 20.92
N VAL A 651 46.99 -22.15 21.83
CA VAL A 651 45.60 -21.71 21.76
C VAL A 651 45.51 -20.22 21.98
N ALA A 652 44.59 -19.56 21.28
CA ALA A 652 44.27 -18.14 21.52
C ALA A 652 43.51 -17.98 22.86
N CYS A 653 44.21 -17.49 23.90
CA CYS A 653 43.62 -17.36 25.23
C CYS A 653 44.36 -16.28 26.06
N ASP A 654 43.82 -15.94 27.23
CA ASP A 654 44.53 -15.13 28.23
C ASP A 654 45.48 -15.99 29.04
N ARG A 655 46.82 -15.80 28.90
CA ARG A 655 47.87 -16.60 29.54
C ARG A 655 47.73 -16.66 31.08
N MET A 656 47.45 -15.52 31.70
CA MET A 656 47.32 -15.43 33.16
C MET A 656 46.12 -16.24 33.67
N ARG A 657 44.98 -16.16 32.96
CA ARG A 657 43.75 -16.83 33.33
C ARG A 657 43.76 -18.33 33.07
N VAL A 658 44.33 -18.76 31.97
CA VAL A 658 44.47 -20.19 31.68
C VAL A 658 45.47 -20.83 32.61
N ARG A 659 46.57 -20.18 32.96
CA ARG A 659 47.48 -20.64 34.04
C ARG A 659 46.73 -20.81 35.36
N GLU A 660 45.85 -19.89 35.73
CA GLU A 660 45.05 -19.95 36.95
C GLU A 660 44.08 -21.13 36.92
N ILE A 661 43.49 -21.48 35.77
CA ILE A 661 42.69 -22.71 35.60
C ILE A 661 43.54 -23.96 35.97
N PHE A 662 44.73 -24.07 35.39
CA PHE A 662 45.63 -25.21 35.66
C PHE A 662 46.07 -25.26 37.13
N VAL A 663 46.42 -24.11 37.72
CA VAL A 663 46.78 -24.03 39.14
C VAL A 663 45.69 -24.57 40.03
N ASN A 664 44.46 -24.15 39.83
CA ASN A 664 43.30 -24.59 40.66
C ASN A 664 43.03 -26.10 40.47
N LEU A 665 43.06 -26.60 39.23
CA LEU A 665 42.78 -28.02 38.96
C LEU A 665 43.91 -28.93 39.52
N ILE A 666 45.18 -28.57 39.27
CA ILE A 666 46.33 -29.32 39.76
C ILE A 666 46.40 -29.28 41.32
N ALA A 667 46.13 -28.08 41.93
CA ALA A 667 46.10 -27.97 43.38
C ALA A 667 45.01 -28.84 44.01
N ASN A 668 43.85 -28.97 43.35
CA ASN A 668 42.79 -29.88 43.79
C ASN A 668 43.18 -31.35 43.65
N ALA A 669 43.82 -31.73 42.52
CA ALA A 669 44.32 -33.09 42.27
C ALA A 669 45.35 -33.51 43.33
N LEU A 670 46.26 -32.60 43.71
CA LEU A 670 47.22 -32.83 44.81
C LEU A 670 46.55 -32.95 46.16
N LYS A 671 45.56 -32.12 46.41
CA LYS A 671 44.94 -31.97 47.73
C LYS A 671 43.99 -33.11 48.07
N TYR A 672 43.16 -33.54 47.12
CA TYR A 672 42.10 -34.55 47.34
C TYR A 672 42.60 -35.95 46.90
N ASN A 673 43.87 -36.25 47.18
CA ASN A 673 44.50 -37.50 46.87
C ASN A 673 45.17 -38.10 48.09
N ASP A 674 44.74 -39.27 48.51
CA ASP A 674 45.20 -39.99 49.70
C ASP A 674 46.12 -41.20 49.36
N ARG A 675 46.48 -41.34 48.05
CA ARG A 675 47.34 -42.40 47.60
C ARG A 675 48.78 -42.19 48.04
N PRO A 676 49.49 -43.26 48.36
CA PRO A 676 50.94 -43.20 48.68
C PRO A 676 51.79 -42.75 47.51
N GLN A 677 51.38 -43.05 46.24
CA GLN A 677 51.92 -42.51 45.03
C GLN A 677 50.79 -41.78 44.31
N ARG A 678 50.94 -40.47 44.15
CA ARG A 678 49.92 -39.57 43.48
C ARG A 678 50.26 -39.51 42.01
N GLU A 679 49.26 -39.69 41.16
CA GLU A 679 49.41 -39.57 39.71
C GLU A 679 48.45 -38.46 39.24
N ILE A 680 48.97 -37.51 38.43
CA ILE A 680 48.21 -36.47 37.81
C ILE A 680 48.53 -36.46 36.33
N GLU A 681 47.56 -36.74 35.48
CA GLU A 681 47.68 -36.72 34.04
C GLU A 681 47.02 -35.44 33.50
N ILE A 682 47.76 -34.69 32.65
CA ILE A 682 47.28 -33.50 31.97
C ILE A 682 47.40 -33.75 30.47
N GLY A 683 46.30 -33.61 29.77
CA GLY A 683 46.24 -33.89 28.35
C GLY A 683 45.11 -33.16 27.63
N TRP A 684 44.97 -33.48 26.35
CA TRP A 684 43.93 -32.97 25.50
C TRP A 684 43.59 -33.92 24.37
N TRP A 685 42.44 -33.69 23.73
CA TRP A 685 42.11 -34.30 22.44
C TRP A 685 41.27 -33.33 21.61
N ALA A 686 41.23 -33.52 20.27
CA ALA A 686 40.40 -32.76 19.37
C ALA A 686 39.01 -33.40 19.30
N ASP A 687 37.97 -32.62 19.68
CA ASP A 687 36.57 -33.00 19.51
C ASP A 687 35.99 -32.29 18.28
N ALA A 688 35.21 -33.03 17.48
CA ALA A 688 34.67 -32.54 16.21
C ALA A 688 33.65 -31.38 16.39
N THR A 689 32.99 -31.28 17.55
CA THR A 689 31.94 -30.30 17.84
C THR A 689 32.38 -29.22 18.81
N ARG A 690 33.29 -29.54 19.76
CA ARG A 690 33.69 -28.63 20.84
C ARG A 690 35.10 -28.07 20.67
N GLY A 691 35.82 -28.49 19.64
CA GLY A 691 37.22 -28.11 19.45
C GLY A 691 38.17 -28.83 20.42
N PRO A 692 39.32 -28.21 20.81
CA PRO A 692 40.26 -28.81 21.76
C PRO A 692 39.65 -28.96 23.15
N VAL A 693 39.57 -30.18 23.66
CA VAL A 693 39.15 -30.50 25.04
C VAL A 693 40.36 -30.82 25.87
N PHE A 694 40.58 -30.04 26.92
CA PHE A 694 41.67 -30.19 27.89
C PHE A 694 41.20 -30.95 29.12
N PHE A 695 42.05 -31.70 29.77
CA PHE A 695 41.71 -32.40 31.00
C PHE A 695 42.88 -32.42 32.01
N VAL A 696 42.47 -32.48 33.29
CA VAL A 696 43.35 -32.80 34.41
C VAL A 696 42.72 -33.98 35.15
N ARG A 697 43.44 -35.13 35.20
CA ARG A 697 43.02 -36.38 35.81
C ARG A 697 43.87 -36.67 37.04
N ASP A 698 43.26 -37.12 38.12
CA ASP A 698 43.93 -37.57 39.33
C ASP A 698 43.49 -38.98 39.70
N ASN A 699 44.33 -39.73 40.45
CA ASN A 699 44.02 -41.01 41.02
C ASN A 699 43.60 -40.95 42.50
N GLY A 700 42.99 -39.79 42.90
CA GLY A 700 42.58 -39.48 44.29
C GLY A 700 41.31 -40.16 44.75
N ILE A 701 40.66 -39.54 45.76
CA ILE A 701 39.48 -40.08 46.43
C ILE A 701 38.21 -40.15 45.57
N GLY A 702 38.14 -39.41 44.47
CA GLY A 702 36.96 -39.34 43.60
C GLY A 702 35.79 -38.55 44.22
N ILE A 703 34.74 -38.35 43.42
CA ILE A 703 33.55 -37.56 43.77
C ILE A 703 32.31 -38.39 43.42
N GLU A 704 31.33 -38.42 44.31
CA GLU A 704 30.04 -39.09 44.06
C GLU A 704 29.22 -38.30 43.00
N PRO A 705 28.53 -38.96 42.08
CA PRO A 705 27.78 -38.31 41.00
C PRO A 705 26.75 -37.24 41.46
N ARG A 706 26.11 -37.48 42.60
CA ARG A 706 25.16 -36.51 43.19
C ARG A 706 25.78 -35.18 43.60
N HIS A 707 27.11 -35.06 43.61
CA HIS A 707 27.82 -33.86 43.99
C HIS A 707 28.48 -33.13 42.82
N PHE A 708 28.32 -33.58 41.57
CA PHE A 708 28.97 -33.00 40.40
C PHE A 708 28.59 -31.53 40.23
N ASP A 709 27.30 -31.16 40.34
CA ASP A 709 26.85 -29.75 40.28
C ASP A 709 27.21 -28.93 41.53
N LEU A 710 27.45 -29.62 42.65
CA LEU A 710 27.70 -28.95 43.92
C LEU A 710 29.15 -28.43 44.02
N VAL A 711 30.11 -29.11 43.38
CA VAL A 711 31.54 -28.78 43.48
C VAL A 711 31.89 -27.44 42.79
N PHE A 712 31.05 -26.98 41.83
CA PHE A 712 31.21 -25.69 41.17
C PHE A 712 30.49 -24.54 41.90
N LYS A 713 29.68 -24.83 42.95
CA LYS A 713 29.01 -23.78 43.75
C LYS A 713 30.00 -23.17 44.75
N ILE A 714 30.04 -21.82 44.80
CA ILE A 714 30.95 -21.05 45.63
C ILE A 714 30.82 -21.43 47.10
N PHE A 715 31.93 -21.60 47.82
CA PHE A 715 32.02 -21.98 49.26
C PHE A 715 31.45 -23.37 49.59
N LYS A 716 31.06 -24.17 48.66
CA LYS A 716 30.63 -25.59 48.92
C LYS A 716 31.82 -26.51 48.97
N ARG A 717 31.80 -27.45 49.92
CA ARG A 717 32.81 -28.48 50.13
C ARG A 717 32.14 -29.81 50.44
N LEU A 718 32.72 -30.93 49.95
CA LEU A 718 32.18 -32.27 50.13
C LEU A 718 32.68 -32.96 51.42
N HIS A 719 33.86 -32.54 51.89
CA HIS A 719 34.53 -33.16 53.04
C HIS A 719 34.57 -32.22 54.23
N GLY A 720 34.67 -32.82 55.43
CA GLY A 720 34.74 -32.12 56.70
C GLY A 720 35.82 -31.05 56.77
N ARG A 721 35.68 -30.14 57.78
CA ARG A 721 36.45 -28.88 57.82
C ARG A 721 37.98 -29.10 57.96
N ASP A 722 38.40 -30.18 58.62
CA ASP A 722 39.80 -30.47 58.90
C ASP A 722 40.40 -31.56 57.96
N ALA A 723 39.59 -32.11 57.05
CA ALA A 723 40.04 -33.09 56.08
C ALA A 723 40.80 -32.40 54.93
N PHE A 724 41.89 -33.01 54.48
CA PHE A 724 42.67 -32.60 53.33
C PHE A 724 43.21 -31.15 53.40
N GLY A 725 43.62 -30.64 54.56
CA GLY A 725 44.36 -29.38 54.70
C GLY A 725 43.57 -28.09 54.43
N GLY A 726 42.26 -28.11 54.57
CA GLY A 726 41.41 -26.88 54.53
C GLY A 726 41.20 -26.35 53.06
N GLY A 727 40.72 -25.14 52.91
CA GLY A 727 40.52 -24.42 51.64
C GLY A 727 39.21 -23.67 51.58
N SER A 728 39.11 -22.62 50.73
CA SER A 728 37.97 -21.69 50.64
C SER A 728 36.72 -22.30 49.97
N GLY A 729 36.86 -23.29 49.12
CA GLY A 729 35.79 -23.83 48.30
C GLY A 729 35.39 -22.92 47.11
N ALA A 730 36.27 -22.01 46.70
CA ALA A 730 36.05 -21.12 45.58
C ALA A 730 36.81 -21.51 44.28
N GLY A 731 37.85 -22.38 44.39
CA GLY A 731 38.73 -22.66 43.27
C GLY A 731 38.02 -23.20 42.02
N LEU A 732 37.09 -24.17 42.15
CA LEU A 732 36.36 -24.71 40.99
C LEU A 732 35.31 -23.74 40.47
N THR A 733 34.72 -22.90 41.28
CA THR A 733 33.82 -21.82 40.81
C THR A 733 34.59 -20.76 40.04
N ILE A 734 35.86 -20.49 40.42
CA ILE A 734 36.74 -19.59 39.66
C ILE A 734 37.13 -20.25 38.32
N VAL A 735 37.45 -21.52 38.30
CA VAL A 735 37.70 -22.29 37.05
C VAL A 735 36.51 -22.17 36.11
N GLN A 736 35.30 -22.45 36.60
CA GLN A 736 34.07 -22.33 35.81
C GLN A 736 33.94 -20.93 35.21
N LYS A 737 34.10 -19.88 36.01
CA LYS A 737 33.98 -18.49 35.56
C LYS A 737 35.02 -18.07 34.51
N LEU A 738 36.27 -18.57 34.69
CA LEU A 738 37.37 -18.30 33.75
C LEU A 738 37.12 -19.01 32.40
N VAL A 739 36.62 -20.23 32.44
CA VAL A 739 36.30 -21.03 31.25
C VAL A 739 35.09 -20.38 30.50
N GLU A 740 34.03 -19.96 31.22
CA GLU A 740 32.91 -19.24 30.65
C GLU A 740 33.33 -17.92 29.99
N GLN A 741 34.27 -17.16 30.56
CA GLN A 741 34.84 -15.96 29.96
C GLN A 741 35.62 -16.22 28.66
N HIS A 742 36.23 -17.42 28.56
CA HIS A 742 36.85 -17.90 27.32
C HIS A 742 35.85 -18.56 26.37
N HIS A 743 34.55 -18.41 26.57
CA HIS A 743 33.48 -19.01 25.76
C HIS A 743 33.56 -20.55 25.68
N GLY A 744 34.09 -21.19 26.72
CA GLY A 744 34.22 -22.61 26.84
C GLY A 744 33.27 -23.23 27.87
N ASP A 745 33.29 -24.55 27.95
CA ASP A 745 32.53 -25.37 28.89
C ASP A 745 33.48 -26.09 29.85
N VAL A 746 33.04 -26.37 31.11
CA VAL A 746 33.75 -27.17 32.08
C VAL A 746 32.82 -28.24 32.65
N TRP A 747 33.34 -29.47 32.75
CA TRP A 747 32.61 -30.59 33.35
C TRP A 747 33.59 -31.59 34.02
N LEU A 748 33.07 -32.61 34.67
CA LEU A 748 33.88 -33.61 35.29
C LEU A 748 33.31 -35.02 35.14
N GLU A 749 34.19 -36.01 35.20
CA GLU A 749 33.89 -37.41 35.37
C GLU A 749 34.67 -37.91 36.57
N SER A 750 34.03 -38.68 37.45
CA SER A 750 34.70 -39.18 38.64
C SER A 750 34.04 -40.41 39.19
N THR A 751 34.87 -41.29 39.78
CA THR A 751 34.43 -42.51 40.45
C THR A 751 35.03 -42.53 41.87
N PRO A 752 34.20 -42.64 42.95
CA PRO A 752 34.68 -42.71 44.29
C PRO A 752 35.72 -43.84 44.50
N GLY A 753 36.87 -43.51 45.11
CA GLY A 753 37.99 -44.43 45.33
C GLY A 753 38.88 -44.71 44.14
N VAL A 754 38.57 -44.15 42.98
CA VAL A 754 39.38 -44.31 41.75
C VAL A 754 40.10 -43.01 41.38
N GLY A 755 39.39 -41.90 41.38
CA GLY A 755 39.91 -40.55 41.04
C GLY A 755 38.92 -39.68 40.29
N SER A 756 39.34 -38.48 39.87
CA SER A 756 38.53 -37.53 39.14
C SER A 756 39.23 -37.03 37.88
N THR A 757 38.46 -36.70 36.86
CA THR A 757 38.94 -36.05 35.66
C THR A 757 38.09 -34.80 35.43
N PHE A 758 38.72 -33.63 35.44
CA PHE A 758 38.09 -32.35 35.12
C PHE A 758 38.43 -32.01 33.68
N TYR A 759 37.41 -31.72 32.90
CA TYR A 759 37.47 -31.35 31.50
C TYR A 759 37.10 -29.90 31.31
N PHE A 760 37.75 -29.22 30.36
CA PHE A 760 37.35 -27.87 29.95
C PHE A 760 37.72 -27.60 28.49
N THR A 761 36.99 -26.64 27.89
CA THR A 761 37.31 -26.13 26.55
C THR A 761 37.64 -24.63 26.65
N LEU A 762 38.35 -24.13 25.65
CA LEU A 762 38.63 -22.70 25.46
C LEU A 762 38.10 -22.35 24.09
N GLY A 763 36.99 -21.60 24.03
CA GLY A 763 36.37 -21.15 22.78
C GLY A 763 37.24 -20.14 22.05
N VAL A 764 37.16 -20.12 20.73
CA VAL A 764 37.78 -19.07 19.90
C VAL A 764 36.89 -17.84 19.99
N PRO A 765 37.40 -16.61 20.20
CA PRO A 765 36.61 -15.43 20.13
C PRO A 765 35.91 -15.34 18.77
N LEU A 766 34.59 -15.16 18.75
CA LEU A 766 33.88 -14.83 17.52
C LEU A 766 34.48 -13.56 16.92
N PRO A 767 34.78 -13.51 15.61
CA PRO A 767 35.23 -12.28 14.98
C PRO A 767 34.17 -11.19 15.21
N SER A 768 34.61 -10.04 15.72
CA SER A 768 33.80 -8.86 16.07
C SER A 768 33.10 -8.24 14.84
#